data_0137ce490b532b4c3004aef36752b54c
#
_entry.id   0137ce490b532b4c3004aef36752b54c
#
_cell.length_a   1.000
_cell.length_b   1.000
_cell.length_c   1.000
_cell.angle_alpha   90.00
_cell.angle_beta   90.00
_cell.angle_gamma   90.00
#
_symmetry.space_group_name_H-M   'P 1'
#
loop_
_entity.id
_entity.type
_entity.pdbx_description
1 polymer ?
#
loop_
_entity_poly.entity_id
_entity_poly.type
_entity_poly.pdbx_seq_one_letter_code
_entity_poly.pdbx_strand_id
1 'polypeptide(L)'
;MVRKIITTGLAVFTLAWTGTVFAAEHASGLIADGPGKALRLWYDEPAPDSDEGWVDRSIPMGNGYMGVNVFGGTTSERIQITENSLYDSTEGRGLRHGGLNNFAEVFIDFGHNNTSNYERDLNLNEGVSHVRYEQDGVEYTREYFTSYPDKVMAIRLSASKAGMLSFTLRPTIPFLGTGKTRSGKSGSVVAEDDSITLSGEMSFFGVQYEGQFKVIPSGGTMTVANAQSQSQSQGTIHVSDADNAVILIAVGTNYQFDSKVFLTTENADKLSSFPHPHAKVTRYLSDAAAKSYEQLLASHHADYKEIYDRVSLDLGAAEPTVCTDELIDAYPEGESSRYLEELAFQFGRYMLICSSRAGTLPPHLQGIWNVYSDPPWASQYLHDTNVQMAYAPAFVANMPELFESYVGFFNTFVPRQRQYATQYIEQYNPAQLDPNGDNGWSGPFWTNPYTVTGKSPVAGFGTGSWIAQMFWDYYDYTRDPALLAEIVYPVMYDQANFVSRFVKDVDGVLLAEPSSSPEQKLRNTVGTTFDQQMFYENHHNTVTAAEILGRSDSRLSILKTQLPLLDPIQIGKSGHIKEFRQEQYYGEIGDPAHRHASMLLGLYPGQLINDATPAWLDSARVSLANRTNKTNIGWARAERIAMWARVHDGDEAYSFYEALLGDNYLHNLFNDHRGGPLFQADANYGATAGVAEMLLQSQDHVVAPLTAIPAAWPEGSYRGLLARGNFEVSAQWSGGHASQLEVLSKSGGNLDLRYPNITQSVIKTASGQPVAFVHKGSDQVRIETVKGQAYVVTDIPTCIPVIAPTNLKISEETGTSQIQLSWTGSKNATSYKLYRAVGNAPDYELIAADITATDFTYQSPDLKQVDQMTIKVTAVRADGRESDGGARAIRLLQ
;
A
#
# COMPACT_ATOMS: atom_id res chain seq x y z
N MET A 1 44.26 -20.52 -2.65
CA MET A 1 43.61 -21.72 -2.13
C MET A 1 42.61 -21.28 -1.12
N VAL A 2 41.35 -21.22 -1.38
CA VAL A 2 40.36 -22.16 -1.80
C VAL A 2 39.30 -21.42 -2.65
N ARG A 3 39.25 -21.61 -3.96
CA ARG A 3 38.06 -21.47 -4.79
C ARG A 3 37.35 -22.82 -4.76
N LYS A 4 36.17 -22.90 -4.26
CA LYS A 4 35.17 -23.94 -4.57
C LYS A 4 33.76 -23.38 -4.40
N ILE A 5 33.14 -23.08 -5.52
CA ILE A 5 31.92 -23.69 -6.06
C ILE A 5 30.69 -23.50 -5.18
N ILE A 6 29.83 -22.59 -5.59
CA ILE A 6 28.39 -22.70 -5.38
C ILE A 6 27.75 -22.69 -6.78
N THR A 7 27.73 -23.85 -7.39
CA THR A 7 26.76 -24.27 -8.39
C THR A 7 25.93 -25.32 -7.70
N THR A 8 24.76 -24.97 -7.22
CA THR A 8 23.73 -25.97 -6.91
C THR A 8 22.36 -25.32 -7.06
N GLY A 9 21.52 -26.02 -7.77
CA GLY A 9 20.24 -25.71 -8.29
C GLY A 9 19.27 -25.08 -7.29
N LEU A 10 18.39 -24.26 -7.87
CA LEU A 10 17.11 -23.89 -7.29
C LEU A 10 16.32 -25.16 -6.93
N ALA A 11 16.42 -25.59 -5.68
CA ALA A 11 15.41 -26.42 -5.10
C ALA A 11 14.27 -25.48 -4.71
N VAL A 12 13.19 -25.54 -5.46
CA VAL A 12 11.91 -25.00 -5.04
C VAL A 12 11.52 -25.76 -3.77
N PHE A 13 11.80 -25.19 -2.62
CA PHE A 13 11.20 -25.60 -1.38
C PHE A 13 9.76 -25.09 -1.38
N THR A 14 8.85 -25.90 -1.84
CA THR A 14 7.46 -25.82 -1.40
C THR A 14 7.46 -26.16 0.08
N LEU A 15 7.54 -25.16 0.94
CA LEU A 15 7.13 -25.30 2.33
C LEU A 15 5.63 -25.56 2.30
N ALA A 16 5.26 -26.83 2.37
CA ALA A 16 3.91 -27.20 2.72
C ALA A 16 3.70 -26.75 4.17
N TRP A 17 3.04 -25.64 4.34
CA TRP A 17 2.45 -25.23 5.59
C TRP A 17 1.37 -26.28 5.93
N THR A 18 1.71 -27.27 6.73
CA THR A 18 0.73 -28.00 7.50
C THR A 18 0.29 -27.11 8.66
N GLY A 19 -0.46 -26.07 8.34
CA GLY A 19 -1.22 -25.32 9.31
C GLY A 19 -2.27 -26.26 9.89
N THR A 20 -2.03 -26.75 11.09
CA THR A 20 -3.09 -27.25 11.95
C THR A 20 -3.98 -26.04 12.21
N VAL A 21 -5.09 -25.96 11.47
CA VAL A 21 -6.20 -25.06 11.75
C VAL A 21 -6.71 -25.47 13.12
N PHE A 22 -6.24 -24.81 14.17
CA PHE A 22 -7.00 -24.72 15.42
C PHE A 22 -8.21 -23.86 15.07
N ALA A 23 -9.33 -24.48 14.75
CA ALA A 23 -10.62 -23.84 14.87
C ALA A 23 -10.70 -23.34 16.32
N ALA A 24 -10.46 -22.06 16.54
CA ALA A 24 -10.75 -21.42 17.80
C ALA A 24 -12.26 -21.56 17.98
N GLU A 25 -12.70 -22.43 18.88
CA GLU A 25 -14.05 -22.36 19.40
C GLU A 25 -14.28 -20.91 19.84
N HIS A 26 -15.28 -20.25 19.29
CA HIS A 26 -15.64 -18.88 19.60
C HIS A 26 -15.91 -18.79 21.10
N ALA A 27 -14.91 -18.32 21.85
CA ALA A 27 -15.09 -18.01 23.27
C ALA A 27 -16.11 -16.89 23.39
N SER A 28 -17.18 -17.10 24.15
CA SER A 28 -18.19 -16.10 24.40
C SER A 28 -17.55 -14.84 25.01
N GLY A 29 -17.44 -13.77 24.26
CA GLY A 29 -16.83 -12.51 24.70
C GLY A 29 -15.96 -11.80 23.65
N LEU A 30 -15.67 -12.43 22.51
CA LEU A 30 -14.95 -11.80 21.39
C LEU A 30 -15.89 -10.88 20.59
N ILE A 31 -15.33 -9.84 19.97
CA ILE A 31 -16.07 -8.98 19.03
C ILE A 31 -16.60 -9.88 17.92
N ALA A 32 -17.92 -9.96 17.83
CA ALA A 32 -18.57 -10.82 16.83
C ALA A 32 -18.17 -10.42 15.41
N ASP A 33 -18.20 -11.39 14.48
CA ASP A 33 -18.23 -11.04 13.07
C ASP A 33 -19.32 -10.00 12.88
N GLY A 34 -18.99 -8.88 12.23
CA GLY A 34 -19.98 -7.86 11.89
C GLY A 34 -21.17 -8.51 11.16
N PRO A 35 -22.36 -7.88 11.14
CA PRO A 35 -23.48 -8.42 10.40
C PRO A 35 -22.95 -8.76 9.00
N GLY A 36 -23.29 -9.96 8.52
CA GLY A 36 -22.81 -10.47 7.23
C GLY A 36 -23.42 -9.68 6.06
N LYS A 37 -23.23 -8.33 6.06
CA LYS A 37 -23.63 -7.49 4.94
C LYS A 37 -22.71 -7.75 3.75
N ALA A 38 -23.31 -7.84 2.57
CA ALA A 38 -22.53 -7.93 1.36
C ALA A 38 -21.85 -6.58 1.08
N LEU A 39 -20.52 -6.59 0.97
CA LEU A 39 -19.79 -5.47 0.42
C LEU A 39 -19.64 -5.72 -1.07
N ARG A 40 -20.41 -5.00 -1.88
CA ARG A 40 -20.46 -5.22 -3.32
C ARG A 40 -20.54 -3.90 -4.10
N LEU A 41 -19.86 -3.87 -5.24
CA LEU A 41 -20.17 -2.92 -6.30
C LEU A 41 -21.31 -3.52 -7.11
N TRP A 42 -22.36 -2.76 -7.38
CA TRP A 42 -23.44 -3.24 -8.22
C TRP A 42 -24.04 -2.15 -9.10
N TYR A 43 -24.58 -2.53 -10.26
CA TYR A 43 -25.11 -1.65 -11.29
C TYR A 43 -26.31 -2.27 -11.96
N ASP A 44 -27.24 -1.47 -12.42
CA ASP A 44 -28.45 -1.85 -13.14
C ASP A 44 -28.33 -1.71 -14.67
N GLU A 45 -27.10 -1.38 -15.16
CA GLU A 45 -26.77 -1.30 -16.57
C GLU A 45 -25.37 -1.88 -16.90
N PRO A 46 -25.12 -2.31 -18.15
CA PRO A 46 -23.79 -2.69 -18.61
C PRO A 46 -22.80 -1.50 -18.60
N ALA A 47 -21.52 -1.78 -18.48
CA ALA A 47 -20.50 -0.77 -18.77
C ALA A 47 -20.50 -0.42 -20.27
N PRO A 48 -20.32 0.86 -20.64
CA PRO A 48 -20.16 1.25 -22.06
C PRO A 48 -18.97 0.53 -22.71
N ASP A 49 -19.16 0.02 -23.94
CA ASP A 49 -18.09 -0.63 -24.70
C ASP A 49 -17.13 0.43 -25.30
N SER A 50 -16.29 0.99 -24.44
CA SER A 50 -15.29 2.01 -24.78
C SER A 50 -14.12 1.98 -23.78
N ASP A 51 -13.02 2.68 -24.09
CA ASP A 51 -11.90 2.87 -23.15
C ASP A 51 -12.34 3.68 -21.91
N GLU A 52 -13.29 4.59 -22.07
CA GLU A 52 -13.88 5.35 -20.97
C GLU A 52 -14.74 4.45 -20.08
N GLY A 53 -15.60 3.58 -20.67
CA GLY A 53 -16.37 2.59 -19.92
C GLY A 53 -15.46 1.56 -19.24
N TRP A 54 -14.29 1.26 -19.83
CA TRP A 54 -13.29 0.41 -19.20
C TRP A 54 -12.77 1.05 -17.90
N VAL A 55 -12.39 2.30 -17.93
CA VAL A 55 -11.76 2.97 -16.78
C VAL A 55 -12.77 3.32 -15.71
N ASP A 56 -14.00 3.64 -16.07
CA ASP A 56 -15.00 4.20 -15.16
C ASP A 56 -16.01 3.17 -14.62
N ARG A 57 -16.41 2.19 -15.45
CA ARG A 57 -17.56 1.33 -15.12
C ARG A 57 -17.35 -0.17 -15.24
N SER A 58 -16.23 -0.64 -15.84
CA SER A 58 -15.96 -2.06 -15.92
C SER A 58 -15.60 -2.64 -14.54
N ILE A 59 -15.91 -3.90 -14.32
CA ILE A 59 -15.61 -4.61 -13.07
C ILE A 59 -14.20 -5.20 -13.13
N PRO A 60 -13.26 -4.74 -12.28
CA PRO A 60 -11.91 -5.26 -12.26
C PRO A 60 -11.80 -6.55 -11.43
N MET A 61 -11.08 -7.53 -11.95
CA MET A 61 -10.75 -8.79 -11.29
C MET A 61 -9.29 -9.15 -11.53
N GLY A 62 -8.69 -10.04 -10.72
CA GLY A 62 -7.30 -10.44 -10.93
C GLY A 62 -6.83 -11.58 -10.04
N ASN A 63 -5.72 -12.21 -10.45
CA ASN A 63 -5.10 -13.33 -9.73
C ASN A 63 -3.57 -13.18 -9.57
N GLY A 64 -3.09 -11.94 -9.51
CA GLY A 64 -1.68 -11.60 -9.32
C GLY A 64 -0.89 -11.40 -10.61
N TYR A 65 -1.20 -12.11 -11.69
CA TYR A 65 -0.51 -11.94 -12.98
C TYR A 65 -1.45 -11.64 -14.15
N MET A 66 -2.70 -12.04 -14.05
CA MET A 66 -3.76 -11.74 -15.02
C MET A 66 -4.75 -10.76 -14.41
N GLY A 67 -4.86 -9.59 -15.00
CA GLY A 67 -5.91 -8.62 -14.73
C GLY A 67 -7.03 -8.75 -15.74
N VAL A 68 -8.26 -8.60 -15.30
CA VAL A 68 -9.45 -8.75 -16.13
C VAL A 68 -10.43 -7.62 -15.82
N ASN A 69 -11.08 -7.07 -16.86
CA ASN A 69 -12.18 -6.13 -16.72
C ASN A 69 -13.41 -6.66 -17.46
N VAL A 70 -14.54 -6.82 -16.73
CA VAL A 70 -15.82 -7.37 -17.23
C VAL A 70 -16.80 -6.22 -17.46
N PHE A 71 -17.43 -6.15 -18.63
CA PHE A 71 -18.35 -5.07 -18.99
C PHE A 71 -19.82 -5.37 -18.72
N GLY A 72 -20.22 -6.64 -18.79
CA GLY A 72 -21.60 -7.07 -18.53
C GLY A 72 -22.56 -6.91 -19.71
N GLY A 73 -22.09 -6.73 -20.93
CA GLY A 73 -22.93 -6.52 -22.12
C GLY A 73 -23.89 -7.70 -22.42
N THR A 74 -25.15 -7.45 -22.77
CA THR A 74 -26.14 -8.50 -23.02
C THR A 74 -26.18 -8.94 -24.49
N THR A 75 -25.94 -8.04 -25.42
CA THR A 75 -25.81 -8.38 -26.85
C THR A 75 -24.48 -9.05 -27.12
N SER A 76 -23.41 -8.47 -26.59
CA SER A 76 -22.04 -8.97 -26.63
C SER A 76 -21.36 -8.61 -25.31
N GLU A 77 -20.91 -9.60 -24.57
CA GLU A 77 -20.02 -9.38 -23.43
C GLU A 77 -18.64 -9.01 -23.95
N ARG A 78 -18.01 -8.01 -23.34
CA ARG A 78 -16.61 -7.69 -23.52
C ARG A 78 -15.82 -7.97 -22.26
N ILE A 79 -14.73 -8.71 -22.38
CA ILE A 79 -13.79 -8.99 -21.29
C ILE A 79 -12.42 -8.57 -21.79
N GLN A 80 -11.83 -7.56 -21.15
CA GLN A 80 -10.46 -7.14 -21.43
C GLN A 80 -9.51 -7.89 -20.51
N ILE A 81 -8.37 -8.38 -21.05
CA ILE A 81 -7.37 -9.16 -20.32
C ILE A 81 -6.02 -8.46 -20.41
N THR A 82 -5.37 -8.36 -19.27
CA THR A 82 -3.98 -7.92 -19.11
C THR A 82 -3.12 -9.07 -18.56
N GLU A 83 -1.89 -9.19 -19.03
CA GLU A 83 -0.87 -10.06 -18.43
C GLU A 83 0.34 -9.19 -18.06
N ASN A 84 0.76 -9.21 -16.78
CA ASN A 84 1.66 -8.21 -16.17
C ASN A 84 3.04 -8.09 -16.80
N SER A 85 3.46 -9.02 -17.63
CA SER A 85 4.78 -9.01 -18.28
C SER A 85 4.75 -8.70 -19.78
N LEU A 86 3.57 -8.48 -20.38
CA LEU A 86 3.46 -8.13 -21.80
C LEU A 86 3.80 -6.66 -22.03
N TYR A 87 5.08 -6.35 -22.11
CA TYR A 87 5.61 -4.99 -22.13
C TYR A 87 6.30 -4.61 -23.44
N ASP A 88 6.12 -3.35 -23.87
CA ASP A 88 6.90 -2.70 -24.93
C ASP A 88 7.91 -1.70 -24.35
N SER A 89 8.78 -1.20 -25.19
CA SER A 89 9.81 -0.22 -24.82
C SER A 89 9.22 1.13 -24.41
N THR A 90 9.81 1.69 -23.35
CA THR A 90 9.63 3.10 -22.98
C THR A 90 10.75 4.02 -23.51
N GLU A 91 11.80 3.46 -24.16
CA GLU A 91 12.97 4.20 -24.59
C GLU A 91 12.68 5.25 -25.67
N GLY A 92 13.17 6.46 -25.45
CA GLY A 92 13.10 7.58 -26.42
C GLY A 92 11.71 8.21 -26.59
N ARG A 93 10.72 7.77 -25.80
CA ARG A 93 9.37 8.32 -25.84
C ARG A 93 8.98 9.07 -24.54
N GLY A 94 9.85 9.06 -23.53
CA GLY A 94 9.56 9.59 -22.20
C GLY A 94 8.69 8.66 -21.36
N LEU A 95 8.27 9.11 -20.17
CA LEU A 95 7.52 8.32 -19.19
C LEU A 95 6.08 7.97 -19.58
N ARG A 96 5.63 8.33 -20.78
CA ARG A 96 4.23 8.17 -21.20
C ARG A 96 4.07 7.44 -22.53
N HIS A 97 5.08 6.70 -22.96
CA HIS A 97 5.06 6.03 -24.24
C HIS A 97 5.63 4.63 -24.16
N GLY A 98 4.85 3.66 -24.65
CA GLY A 98 5.10 2.24 -24.48
C GLY A 98 4.74 1.75 -23.06
N GLY A 99 5.23 0.61 -22.66
CA GLY A 99 4.94 0.01 -21.36
C GLY A 99 4.08 -1.25 -21.47
N LEU A 100 3.27 -1.50 -20.45
CA LEU A 100 2.35 -2.63 -20.42
C LEU A 100 1.35 -2.54 -21.56
N ASN A 101 1.10 -3.65 -22.25
CA ASN A 101 0.23 -3.69 -23.42
C ASN A 101 -1.03 -4.51 -23.13
N ASN A 102 -2.18 -4.11 -23.70
CA ASN A 102 -3.40 -4.88 -23.63
C ASN A 102 -3.16 -6.27 -24.25
N PHE A 103 -3.43 -7.33 -23.49
CA PHE A 103 -3.15 -8.71 -23.91
C PHE A 103 -4.17 -9.21 -24.91
N ALA A 104 -5.46 -9.16 -24.54
CA ALA A 104 -6.57 -9.65 -25.36
C ALA A 104 -7.88 -8.92 -25.05
N GLU A 105 -8.74 -8.86 -26.06
CA GLU A 105 -10.16 -8.53 -25.91
C GLU A 105 -10.97 -9.79 -26.25
N VAL A 106 -11.82 -10.23 -25.35
CA VAL A 106 -12.65 -11.42 -25.50
C VAL A 106 -14.11 -11.00 -25.61
N PHE A 107 -14.76 -11.43 -26.67
CA PHE A 107 -16.17 -11.17 -26.88
C PHE A 107 -16.97 -12.49 -26.78
N ILE A 108 -18.11 -12.42 -26.06
CA ILE A 108 -19.08 -13.50 -26.02
C ILE A 108 -20.39 -12.91 -26.58
N ASP A 109 -20.68 -13.24 -27.84
CA ASP A 109 -21.80 -12.67 -28.59
C ASP A 109 -23.06 -13.52 -28.35
N PHE A 110 -24.04 -12.99 -27.61
CA PHE A 110 -25.32 -13.63 -27.28
C PHE A 110 -26.43 -13.16 -28.21
N GLY A 111 -26.40 -11.92 -28.69
CA GLY A 111 -27.42 -11.31 -29.54
C GLY A 111 -28.69 -10.90 -28.78
N HIS A 112 -28.65 -10.82 -27.44
CA HIS A 112 -29.79 -10.42 -26.61
C HIS A 112 -29.92 -8.88 -26.59
N ASN A 113 -31.05 -8.35 -27.11
CA ASN A 113 -31.20 -6.90 -27.32
C ASN A 113 -32.33 -6.25 -26.50
N ASN A 114 -33.33 -7.00 -26.06
CA ASN A 114 -34.48 -6.48 -25.32
C ASN A 114 -34.54 -7.13 -23.94
N THR A 115 -33.50 -6.82 -23.13
CA THR A 115 -33.36 -7.40 -21.80
C THR A 115 -34.08 -6.57 -20.74
N SER A 116 -34.47 -7.22 -19.66
CA SER A 116 -35.07 -6.60 -18.47
C SER A 116 -34.47 -7.21 -17.20
N ASN A 117 -34.78 -6.62 -16.07
CA ASN A 117 -34.28 -7.07 -14.74
C ASN A 117 -32.76 -7.27 -14.73
N TYR A 118 -32.03 -6.30 -15.36
CA TYR A 118 -30.58 -6.36 -15.44
C TYR A 118 -29.92 -5.98 -14.11
N GLU A 119 -28.96 -6.76 -13.69
CA GLU A 119 -28.05 -6.48 -12.58
C GLU A 119 -26.68 -7.06 -12.89
N ARG A 120 -25.62 -6.32 -12.57
CA ARG A 120 -24.26 -6.85 -12.49
C ARG A 120 -23.60 -6.39 -11.20
N ASP A 121 -22.76 -7.25 -10.64
CA ASP A 121 -22.06 -6.96 -9.40
C ASP A 121 -20.65 -7.52 -9.35
N LEU A 122 -19.89 -7.03 -8.35
CA LEU A 122 -18.70 -7.64 -7.82
C LEU A 122 -18.91 -7.80 -6.31
N ASN A 123 -19.06 -9.02 -5.85
CA ASN A 123 -19.12 -9.35 -4.43
C ASN A 123 -17.70 -9.46 -3.87
N LEU A 124 -17.29 -8.47 -3.07
CA LEU A 124 -15.95 -8.46 -2.47
C LEU A 124 -15.75 -9.57 -1.44
N ASN A 125 -16.81 -10.03 -0.76
CA ASN A 125 -16.72 -11.10 0.22
C ASN A 125 -16.37 -12.46 -0.42
N GLU A 126 -16.59 -12.61 -1.72
CA GLU A 126 -16.37 -13.84 -2.46
C GLU A 126 -15.29 -13.70 -3.54
N GLY A 127 -14.99 -12.47 -3.98
CA GLY A 127 -14.13 -12.23 -5.12
C GLY A 127 -14.72 -12.73 -6.45
N VAL A 128 -16.05 -12.69 -6.56
CA VAL A 128 -16.83 -13.18 -7.70
C VAL A 128 -17.70 -12.05 -8.26
N SER A 129 -17.76 -11.96 -9.58
CA SER A 129 -18.64 -11.04 -10.29
C SER A 129 -19.79 -11.80 -10.93
N HIS A 130 -20.97 -11.18 -10.96
CA HIS A 130 -22.17 -11.74 -11.57
C HIS A 130 -22.77 -10.76 -12.58
N VAL A 131 -23.46 -11.33 -13.56
CA VAL A 131 -24.38 -10.61 -14.46
C VAL A 131 -25.67 -11.42 -14.55
N ARG A 132 -26.81 -10.79 -14.33
CA ARG A 132 -28.13 -11.39 -14.40
C ARG A 132 -29.08 -10.51 -15.21
N TYR A 133 -29.88 -11.09 -16.07
CA TYR A 133 -30.91 -10.39 -16.82
C TYR A 133 -31.93 -11.39 -17.38
N GLU A 134 -33.07 -10.88 -17.85
CA GLU A 134 -34.13 -11.64 -18.48
C GLU A 134 -34.27 -11.25 -19.96
N GLN A 135 -34.42 -12.24 -20.84
CA GLN A 135 -34.73 -12.09 -22.26
C GLN A 135 -35.80 -13.13 -22.65
N ASP A 136 -36.94 -12.66 -23.17
CA ASP A 136 -38.07 -13.50 -23.65
C ASP A 136 -38.57 -14.52 -22.60
N GLY A 137 -38.57 -14.12 -21.30
CA GLY A 137 -39.01 -14.93 -20.17
C GLY A 137 -38.01 -16.05 -19.81
N VAL A 138 -36.77 -15.93 -20.22
CA VAL A 138 -35.63 -16.77 -19.80
C VAL A 138 -34.66 -15.89 -19.01
N GLU A 139 -34.35 -16.28 -17.77
CA GLU A 139 -33.29 -15.65 -16.99
C GLU A 139 -31.97 -16.23 -17.44
N TYR A 140 -30.99 -15.34 -17.69
CA TYR A 140 -29.61 -15.64 -17.99
C TYR A 140 -28.72 -15.16 -16.85
N THR A 141 -27.82 -16.03 -16.39
CA THR A 141 -26.85 -15.71 -15.37
C THR A 141 -25.44 -16.00 -15.85
N ARG A 142 -24.50 -15.13 -15.49
CA ARG A 142 -23.08 -15.31 -15.72
C ARG A 142 -22.34 -15.08 -14.42
N GLU A 143 -21.38 -15.93 -14.11
CA GLU A 143 -20.50 -15.84 -12.95
C GLU A 143 -19.06 -15.83 -13.41
N TYR A 144 -18.25 -14.96 -12.84
CA TYR A 144 -16.85 -14.76 -13.23
C TYR A 144 -15.97 -14.74 -11.99
N PHE A 145 -14.85 -15.46 -12.03
CA PHE A 145 -13.78 -15.33 -11.05
C PHE A 145 -12.41 -15.61 -11.67
N THR A 146 -11.36 -15.06 -11.05
CA THR A 146 -9.96 -15.28 -11.42
C THR A 146 -9.28 -16.06 -10.30
N SER A 147 -8.98 -17.34 -10.53
CA SER A 147 -8.36 -18.20 -9.53
C SER A 147 -6.84 -18.08 -9.53
N TYR A 148 -6.26 -17.71 -8.38
CA TYR A 148 -4.81 -17.71 -8.21
C TYR A 148 -4.26 -19.14 -8.12
N PRO A 149 -4.82 -20.09 -7.33
CA PRO A 149 -4.31 -21.45 -7.27
C PRO A 149 -4.43 -22.20 -8.60
N ASP A 150 -5.51 -22.01 -9.36
CA ASP A 150 -5.74 -22.72 -10.63
C ASP A 150 -5.14 -22.01 -11.86
N LYS A 151 -4.69 -20.74 -11.69
CA LYS A 151 -4.07 -19.93 -12.76
C LYS A 151 -4.97 -19.70 -13.98
N VAL A 152 -6.28 -19.62 -13.77
CA VAL A 152 -7.27 -19.37 -14.83
C VAL A 152 -8.29 -18.32 -14.41
N MET A 153 -8.94 -17.71 -15.40
CA MET A 153 -10.26 -17.14 -15.25
C MET A 153 -11.27 -18.21 -15.57
N ALA A 154 -12.29 -18.35 -14.74
CA ALA A 154 -13.43 -19.23 -14.98
C ALA A 154 -14.71 -18.41 -15.15
N ILE A 155 -15.51 -18.79 -16.15
CA ILE A 155 -16.81 -18.15 -16.47
C ILE A 155 -17.85 -19.25 -16.53
N ARG A 156 -18.95 -19.12 -15.79
CA ARG A 156 -20.13 -19.97 -15.95
C ARG A 156 -21.24 -19.18 -16.60
N LEU A 157 -21.81 -19.72 -17.66
CA LEU A 157 -22.95 -19.20 -18.39
C LEU A 157 -24.14 -20.15 -18.18
N SER A 158 -25.31 -19.65 -17.79
CA SER A 158 -26.48 -20.43 -17.48
C SER A 158 -27.76 -19.77 -18.03
N ALA A 159 -28.71 -20.58 -18.40
CA ALA A 159 -30.08 -20.17 -18.75
C ALA A 159 -31.07 -20.90 -17.85
N SER A 160 -32.14 -20.25 -17.40
CA SER A 160 -33.17 -20.83 -16.52
C SER A 160 -34.03 -21.92 -17.21
N LYS A 161 -33.90 -22.08 -18.53
CA LYS A 161 -34.56 -23.11 -19.34
C LYS A 161 -33.55 -23.85 -20.16
N ALA A 162 -33.67 -25.21 -20.17
CA ALA A 162 -32.80 -26.09 -20.92
C ALA A 162 -32.80 -25.76 -22.42
N GLY A 163 -31.63 -25.84 -23.07
CA GLY A 163 -31.47 -25.60 -24.50
C GLY A 163 -31.62 -24.14 -24.92
N MET A 164 -31.58 -23.20 -24.00
CA MET A 164 -31.75 -21.77 -24.33
C MET A 164 -30.45 -20.98 -24.36
N LEU A 165 -29.32 -21.60 -24.08
CA LEU A 165 -28.01 -20.93 -24.13
C LEU A 165 -27.34 -21.10 -25.49
N SER A 166 -27.19 -19.98 -26.23
CA SER A 166 -26.44 -19.94 -27.48
C SER A 166 -25.52 -18.72 -27.49
N PHE A 167 -24.29 -18.90 -27.93
CA PHE A 167 -23.32 -17.83 -27.99
C PHE A 167 -22.16 -18.11 -28.95
N THR A 168 -21.42 -17.08 -29.29
CA THR A 168 -20.15 -17.19 -30.01
C THR A 168 -19.01 -16.61 -29.18
N LEU A 169 -17.99 -17.40 -28.85
CA LEU A 169 -16.76 -16.94 -28.21
C LEU A 169 -15.77 -16.48 -29.29
N ARG A 170 -15.25 -15.26 -29.13
CA ARG A 170 -14.38 -14.60 -30.12
C ARG A 170 -13.28 -13.76 -29.43
N PRO A 171 -12.14 -14.35 -29.05
CA PRO A 171 -11.00 -13.58 -28.58
C PRO A 171 -10.29 -12.86 -29.75
N THR A 172 -9.72 -11.68 -29.46
CA THR A 172 -8.98 -10.86 -30.43
C THR A 172 -7.67 -10.35 -29.80
N ILE A 173 -6.69 -10.05 -30.64
CA ILE A 173 -5.44 -9.41 -30.24
C ILE A 173 -5.50 -7.91 -30.56
N PRO A 174 -5.61 -7.02 -29.58
CA PRO A 174 -5.63 -5.59 -29.82
C PRO A 174 -4.25 -5.07 -30.27
N PHE A 175 -4.25 -3.97 -30.99
CA PHE A 175 -3.06 -3.22 -31.41
C PHE A 175 -2.06 -3.95 -32.32
N LEU A 176 -2.48 -4.97 -33.07
CA LEU A 176 -1.63 -5.65 -34.05
C LEU A 176 -1.12 -4.69 -35.13
N GLY A 177 0.18 -4.73 -35.41
CA GLY A 177 0.82 -4.01 -36.51
C GLY A 177 0.59 -2.49 -36.54
N THR A 178 0.15 -1.89 -35.46
CA THR A 178 -0.39 -0.53 -35.47
C THR A 178 0.65 0.57 -35.41
N GLY A 179 1.90 0.27 -35.26
CA GLY A 179 2.94 1.29 -35.05
C GLY A 179 2.86 2.08 -33.73
N LYS A 180 1.86 1.82 -32.89
CA LYS A 180 1.77 2.36 -31.51
C LYS A 180 2.74 1.65 -30.59
N THR A 181 3.10 0.39 -30.88
CA THR A 181 4.12 -0.35 -30.19
C THR A 181 5.41 -0.35 -31.02
N ARG A 182 6.56 -0.26 -30.37
CA ARG A 182 7.86 -0.38 -31.04
C ARG A 182 8.16 -1.80 -31.50
N SER A 183 7.63 -2.77 -30.77
CA SER A 183 7.85 -4.18 -31.04
C SER A 183 7.11 -4.70 -32.27
N GLY A 184 6.21 -3.92 -32.84
CA GLY A 184 5.38 -4.41 -33.93
C GLY A 184 4.61 -5.66 -33.52
N LYS A 185 3.76 -5.56 -32.49
CA LYS A 185 2.98 -6.68 -31.95
C LYS A 185 2.35 -7.52 -33.05
N SER A 186 2.64 -8.80 -33.07
CA SER A 186 2.15 -9.78 -34.05
C SER A 186 1.47 -10.95 -33.35
N GLY A 187 0.60 -11.66 -34.06
CA GLY A 187 -0.06 -12.85 -33.52
C GLY A 187 -1.18 -13.37 -34.36
N SER A 188 -1.72 -14.52 -33.93
CA SER A 188 -2.82 -15.20 -34.58
C SER A 188 -3.77 -15.78 -33.55
N VAL A 189 -5.03 -15.99 -33.96
CA VAL A 189 -6.10 -16.64 -33.18
C VAL A 189 -6.62 -17.80 -33.99
N VAL A 190 -6.47 -19.03 -33.45
CA VAL A 190 -6.85 -20.27 -34.12
C VAL A 190 -7.77 -21.07 -33.20
N ALA A 191 -8.90 -21.51 -33.72
CA ALA A 191 -9.84 -22.39 -33.02
C ALA A 191 -9.68 -23.83 -33.51
N GLU A 192 -9.61 -24.77 -32.59
CA GLU A 192 -9.52 -26.20 -32.84
C GLU A 192 -10.30 -26.95 -31.74
N ASP A 193 -11.14 -27.89 -32.16
CA ASP A 193 -11.99 -28.67 -31.26
C ASP A 193 -12.82 -27.83 -30.28
N ASP A 194 -12.50 -27.85 -29.01
CA ASP A 194 -13.18 -27.13 -27.93
C ASP A 194 -12.39 -25.89 -27.41
N SER A 195 -11.31 -25.52 -28.11
CA SER A 195 -10.38 -24.51 -27.63
C SER A 195 -9.99 -23.51 -28.71
N ILE A 196 -9.68 -22.29 -28.28
CA ILE A 196 -9.07 -21.24 -29.11
C ILE A 196 -7.70 -20.94 -28.53
N THR A 197 -6.68 -20.92 -29.39
CA THR A 197 -5.32 -20.47 -29.04
C THR A 197 -5.05 -19.11 -29.69
N LEU A 198 -4.74 -18.14 -28.87
CA LEU A 198 -4.23 -16.81 -29.22
C LEU A 198 -2.74 -16.82 -28.91
N SER A 199 -1.87 -16.59 -29.91
CA SER A 199 -0.41 -16.58 -29.69
C SER A 199 0.26 -15.51 -30.52
N GLY A 200 1.37 -14.95 -30.03
CA GLY A 200 2.10 -13.90 -30.71
C GLY A 200 3.42 -13.51 -30.05
N GLU A 201 3.97 -12.41 -30.56
CA GLU A 201 5.24 -11.89 -30.06
C GLU A 201 5.29 -10.35 -30.10
N MET A 202 6.15 -9.81 -29.24
CA MET A 202 6.63 -8.43 -29.22
C MET A 202 8.16 -8.44 -29.17
N SER A 203 8.79 -8.07 -30.26
CA SER A 203 10.22 -8.34 -30.49
C SER A 203 11.18 -7.48 -29.65
N PHE A 204 10.76 -6.31 -29.14
CA PHE A 204 11.66 -5.37 -28.48
C PHE A 204 12.39 -6.00 -27.28
N PHE A 205 11.67 -6.68 -26.38
CA PHE A 205 12.25 -7.44 -25.28
C PHE A 205 12.27 -8.95 -25.53
N GLY A 206 11.89 -9.40 -26.73
CA GLY A 206 11.77 -10.82 -27.06
C GLY A 206 10.60 -11.51 -26.36
N VAL A 207 9.52 -10.76 -26.09
CA VAL A 207 8.33 -11.30 -25.42
C VAL A 207 7.55 -12.17 -26.37
N GLN A 208 7.34 -13.43 -25.98
CA GLN A 208 6.38 -14.35 -26.60
C GLN A 208 5.19 -14.50 -25.65
N TYR A 209 3.97 -14.51 -26.20
CA TYR A 209 2.76 -14.58 -25.39
C TYR A 209 1.74 -15.55 -25.97
N GLU A 210 0.98 -16.17 -25.09
CA GLU A 210 -0.11 -17.10 -25.46
C GLU A 210 -1.27 -17.01 -24.49
N GLY A 211 -2.50 -17.07 -25.02
CA GLY A 211 -3.74 -17.27 -24.29
C GLY A 211 -4.49 -18.45 -24.86
N GLN A 212 -5.03 -19.32 -24.02
CA GLN A 212 -5.88 -20.43 -24.42
C GLN A 212 -7.26 -20.33 -23.75
N PHE A 213 -8.28 -20.53 -24.56
CA PHE A 213 -9.70 -20.37 -24.19
C PHE A 213 -10.41 -21.68 -24.47
N LYS A 214 -10.89 -22.36 -23.43
CA LYS A 214 -11.60 -23.65 -23.55
C LYS A 214 -13.05 -23.49 -23.22
N VAL A 215 -13.93 -24.03 -24.06
CA VAL A 215 -15.38 -24.04 -23.89
C VAL A 215 -15.88 -25.45 -23.54
N ILE A 216 -16.61 -25.56 -22.44
CA ILE A 216 -17.18 -26.84 -21.94
C ILE A 216 -18.68 -26.67 -21.82
N PRO A 217 -19.46 -26.94 -22.89
CA PRO A 217 -20.92 -26.86 -22.86
C PRO A 217 -21.57 -28.11 -22.24
N SER A 218 -22.73 -27.93 -21.63
CA SER A 218 -23.61 -28.99 -21.18
C SER A 218 -24.84 -29.03 -22.11
N GLY A 219 -25.01 -30.10 -22.86
CA GLY A 219 -26.03 -30.15 -23.90
C GLY A 219 -25.68 -29.32 -25.14
N GLY A 220 -26.60 -29.25 -26.06
CA GLY A 220 -26.46 -28.48 -27.31
C GLY A 220 -25.42 -28.98 -28.29
N THR A 221 -24.96 -28.13 -29.17
CA THR A 221 -23.91 -28.41 -30.16
C THR A 221 -22.84 -27.33 -30.16
N MET A 222 -21.61 -27.70 -30.49
CA MET A 222 -20.47 -26.79 -30.59
C MET A 222 -19.83 -26.93 -31.99
N THR A 223 -19.49 -25.79 -32.59
CA THR A 223 -18.79 -25.73 -33.88
C THR A 223 -17.69 -24.70 -33.85
N VAL A 224 -16.60 -24.94 -34.58
CA VAL A 224 -15.47 -24.05 -34.72
C VAL A 224 -15.38 -23.43 -36.11
N ALA A 225 -14.91 -22.18 -36.18
CA ALA A 225 -14.63 -21.53 -37.44
C ALA A 225 -13.31 -20.74 -37.39
N ASN A 226 -12.56 -20.76 -38.48
CA ASN A 226 -11.34 -19.97 -38.64
C ASN A 226 -11.47 -19.10 -39.89
N ALA A 227 -11.77 -17.82 -39.70
CA ALA A 227 -11.80 -16.86 -40.78
C ALA A 227 -10.41 -16.23 -40.99
N GLN A 228 -10.02 -16.06 -42.24
CA GLN A 228 -8.82 -15.32 -42.61
C GLN A 228 -9.23 -13.90 -43.05
N SER A 229 -8.80 -12.88 -42.33
CA SER A 229 -8.84 -11.52 -42.81
C SER A 229 -7.48 -11.10 -43.38
N GLN A 230 -7.41 -9.95 -44.06
CA GLN A 230 -6.14 -9.46 -44.65
C GLN A 230 -5.04 -9.16 -43.57
N SER A 231 -5.41 -9.08 -42.31
CA SER A 231 -4.53 -8.69 -41.21
C SER A 231 -4.43 -9.71 -40.06
N GLN A 232 -5.38 -10.70 -39.96
CA GLN A 232 -5.42 -11.59 -38.80
C GLN A 232 -6.22 -12.85 -39.09
N SER A 233 -5.79 -14.03 -38.60
CA SER A 233 -6.66 -15.19 -38.44
C SER A 233 -7.59 -14.96 -37.24
N GLN A 234 -8.87 -15.31 -37.40
CA GLN A 234 -9.88 -15.09 -36.39
C GLN A 234 -10.59 -16.43 -36.10
N GLY A 235 -10.14 -17.12 -35.06
CA GLY A 235 -10.76 -18.34 -34.57
C GLY A 235 -11.97 -18.01 -33.70
N THR A 236 -13.07 -18.74 -33.89
CA THR A 236 -14.29 -18.61 -33.09
C THR A 236 -14.84 -19.98 -32.71
N ILE A 237 -15.52 -20.07 -31.57
CA ILE A 237 -16.33 -21.19 -31.14
C ILE A 237 -17.78 -20.76 -31.04
N HIS A 238 -18.68 -21.44 -31.72
CA HIS A 238 -20.11 -21.22 -31.59
C HIS A 238 -20.77 -22.40 -30.86
N VAL A 239 -21.55 -22.07 -29.83
CA VAL A 239 -22.38 -23.00 -29.06
C VAL A 239 -23.83 -22.69 -29.32
N SER A 240 -24.65 -23.74 -29.60
CA SER A 240 -26.07 -23.62 -29.82
C SER A 240 -26.86 -24.56 -28.92
N ASP A 241 -27.95 -24.08 -28.38
CA ASP A 241 -29.00 -24.86 -27.67
C ASP A 241 -28.41 -25.61 -26.43
N ALA A 242 -27.41 -25.07 -25.75
CA ALA A 242 -26.87 -25.64 -24.52
C ALA A 242 -27.74 -25.29 -23.29
N ASP A 243 -27.64 -26.10 -22.24
CA ASP A 243 -28.26 -25.82 -20.95
C ASP A 243 -27.43 -24.82 -20.14
N ASN A 244 -26.13 -25.02 -20.15
CA ASN A 244 -25.10 -24.14 -19.55
C ASN A 244 -23.77 -24.37 -20.23
N ALA A 245 -22.79 -23.52 -19.91
CA ALA A 245 -21.42 -23.70 -20.37
C ALA A 245 -20.41 -23.12 -19.36
N VAL A 246 -19.22 -23.73 -19.31
CA VAL A 246 -18.07 -23.17 -18.60
C VAL A 246 -17.01 -22.76 -19.63
N ILE A 247 -16.45 -21.57 -19.47
CA ILE A 247 -15.31 -21.09 -20.26
C ILE A 247 -14.12 -20.94 -19.30
N LEU A 248 -13.00 -21.55 -19.65
CA LEU A 248 -11.75 -21.43 -18.92
C LEU A 248 -10.74 -20.67 -19.77
N ILE A 249 -10.04 -19.69 -19.17
CA ILE A 249 -9.06 -18.84 -19.85
C ILE A 249 -7.75 -18.91 -19.08
N ALA A 250 -6.67 -19.31 -19.75
CA ALA A 250 -5.30 -19.26 -19.23
C ALA A 250 -4.43 -18.41 -20.14
N VAL A 251 -3.59 -17.55 -19.57
CA VAL A 251 -2.69 -16.66 -20.32
C VAL A 251 -1.27 -16.74 -19.77
N GLY A 252 -0.29 -16.28 -20.55
CA GLY A 252 1.09 -16.15 -20.07
C GLY A 252 2.05 -15.69 -21.14
N THR A 253 3.24 -15.27 -20.68
CA THR A 253 4.38 -14.92 -21.52
C THR A 253 5.57 -15.83 -21.21
N ASN A 254 6.67 -15.69 -21.96
CA ASN A 254 7.94 -16.34 -21.65
C ASN A 254 8.72 -15.67 -20.51
N TYR A 255 8.21 -14.61 -19.87
CA TYR A 255 8.85 -13.94 -18.74
C TYR A 255 9.02 -14.89 -17.54
N GLN A 256 10.18 -14.79 -16.88
CA GLN A 256 10.50 -15.47 -15.61
C GLN A 256 11.32 -14.55 -14.71
N PHE A 257 11.23 -14.73 -13.41
CA PHE A 257 12.10 -14.05 -12.44
C PHE A 257 13.52 -14.58 -12.54
N ASP A 258 14.36 -13.85 -13.30
CA ASP A 258 15.78 -14.13 -13.43
C ASP A 258 16.54 -12.80 -13.60
N SER A 259 17.63 -12.65 -12.87
CA SER A 259 18.47 -11.46 -12.94
C SER A 259 19.09 -11.22 -14.33
N LYS A 260 19.16 -12.24 -15.18
CA LYS A 260 19.61 -12.11 -16.58
C LYS A 260 18.77 -11.09 -17.34
N VAL A 261 17.46 -10.98 -17.05
CA VAL A 261 16.57 -10.00 -17.69
C VAL A 261 17.11 -8.58 -17.53
N PHE A 262 17.67 -8.24 -16.35
CA PHE A 262 18.21 -6.93 -16.05
C PHE A 262 19.71 -6.78 -16.37
N LEU A 263 20.45 -7.86 -16.40
CA LEU A 263 21.89 -7.87 -16.70
C LEU A 263 22.19 -7.92 -18.19
N THR A 264 21.28 -8.48 -19.00
CA THR A 264 21.41 -8.50 -20.47
C THR A 264 21.26 -7.09 -21.02
N THR A 265 22.25 -6.65 -21.80
CA THR A 265 22.33 -5.29 -22.36
C THR A 265 21.46 -5.13 -23.61
N GLU A 266 21.47 -6.15 -24.49
CA GLU A 266 20.67 -6.13 -25.71
C GLU A 266 19.21 -6.46 -25.38
N ASN A 267 18.32 -5.52 -25.67
CA ASN A 267 16.91 -5.64 -25.28
C ASN A 267 16.23 -6.86 -25.91
N ALA A 268 16.47 -7.15 -27.18
CA ALA A 268 15.87 -8.29 -27.88
C ALA A 268 16.32 -9.66 -27.33
N ASP A 269 17.44 -9.70 -26.62
CA ASP A 269 18.00 -10.93 -26.07
C ASP A 269 17.58 -11.23 -24.63
N LYS A 270 16.87 -10.30 -23.97
CA LYS A 270 16.50 -10.41 -22.54
C LYS A 270 15.73 -11.68 -22.20
N LEU A 271 14.86 -12.12 -23.09
CA LEU A 271 14.04 -13.32 -22.92
C LEU A 271 14.43 -14.49 -23.83
N SER A 272 15.48 -14.36 -24.63
CA SER A 272 15.88 -15.37 -25.63
C SER A 272 16.21 -16.76 -25.04
N SER A 273 16.58 -16.83 -23.76
CA SER A 273 16.89 -18.08 -23.07
C SER A 273 15.69 -18.74 -22.39
N PHE A 274 14.50 -18.09 -22.38
CA PHE A 274 13.32 -18.59 -21.72
C PHE A 274 12.39 -19.29 -22.72
N PRO A 275 11.75 -20.41 -22.33
CA PRO A 275 10.90 -21.18 -23.21
C PRO A 275 9.63 -20.43 -23.58
N HIS A 276 9.11 -20.72 -24.78
CA HIS A 276 7.78 -20.27 -25.20
C HIS A 276 6.71 -20.65 -24.16
N PRO A 277 5.71 -19.77 -23.86
CA PRO A 277 4.72 -19.99 -22.80
C PRO A 277 3.76 -21.16 -23.03
N HIS A 278 3.71 -21.72 -24.21
CA HIS A 278 2.75 -22.76 -24.63
C HIS A 278 2.61 -23.91 -23.59
N ALA A 279 3.68 -24.55 -23.23
CA ALA A 279 3.63 -25.66 -22.28
C ALA A 279 3.10 -25.25 -20.90
N LYS A 280 3.42 -24.01 -20.45
CA LYS A 280 2.93 -23.44 -19.20
C LYS A 280 1.42 -23.17 -19.25
N VAL A 281 0.96 -22.49 -20.29
CA VAL A 281 -0.44 -22.11 -20.50
C VAL A 281 -1.33 -23.34 -20.69
N THR A 282 -0.87 -24.29 -21.52
CA THR A 282 -1.59 -25.57 -21.73
C THR A 282 -1.74 -26.35 -20.44
N ARG A 283 -0.70 -26.41 -19.62
CA ARG A 283 -0.78 -27.07 -18.31
C ARG A 283 -1.81 -26.39 -17.41
N TYR A 284 -1.79 -25.08 -17.30
CA TYR A 284 -2.77 -24.35 -16.48
C TYR A 284 -4.20 -24.64 -16.91
N LEU A 285 -4.45 -24.60 -18.22
CA LEU A 285 -5.78 -24.87 -18.77
C LEU A 285 -6.19 -26.34 -18.55
N SER A 286 -5.29 -27.30 -18.78
CA SER A 286 -5.58 -28.73 -18.62
C SER A 286 -5.85 -29.12 -17.16
N ASP A 287 -5.04 -28.58 -16.23
CA ASP A 287 -5.19 -28.82 -14.79
C ASP A 287 -6.53 -28.25 -14.28
N ALA A 288 -6.91 -27.06 -14.76
CA ALA A 288 -8.20 -26.45 -14.43
C ALA A 288 -9.38 -27.22 -15.06
N ALA A 289 -9.26 -27.62 -16.32
CA ALA A 289 -10.31 -28.38 -17.04
C ALA A 289 -10.55 -29.79 -16.47
N ALA A 290 -9.62 -30.33 -15.69
CA ALA A 290 -9.80 -31.58 -14.97
C ALA A 290 -10.69 -31.46 -13.72
N LYS A 291 -11.05 -30.23 -13.30
CA LYS A 291 -11.90 -29.90 -12.15
C LYS A 291 -13.30 -29.50 -12.62
N SER A 292 -14.31 -29.77 -11.80
CA SER A 292 -15.64 -29.16 -12.03
C SER A 292 -15.60 -27.65 -11.70
N TYR A 293 -16.57 -26.89 -12.18
CA TYR A 293 -16.72 -25.48 -11.87
C TYR A 293 -16.80 -25.25 -10.36
N GLU A 294 -17.56 -26.08 -9.64
CA GLU A 294 -17.70 -25.98 -8.18
C GLU A 294 -16.39 -26.27 -7.45
N GLN A 295 -15.53 -27.14 -7.99
CA GLN A 295 -14.20 -27.40 -7.43
C GLN A 295 -13.25 -26.21 -7.67
N LEU A 296 -13.34 -25.56 -8.83
CA LEU A 296 -12.57 -24.34 -9.12
C LEU A 296 -13.02 -23.18 -8.24
N LEU A 297 -14.34 -23.00 -8.09
CA LEU A 297 -14.91 -21.97 -7.21
C LEU A 297 -14.53 -22.20 -5.73
N ALA A 298 -14.60 -23.44 -5.27
CA ALA A 298 -14.17 -23.79 -3.91
C ALA A 298 -12.66 -23.54 -3.69
N SER A 299 -11.82 -23.84 -4.69
CA SER A 299 -10.38 -23.54 -4.66
C SER A 299 -10.11 -22.04 -4.61
N HIS A 300 -10.83 -21.26 -5.42
CA HIS A 300 -10.78 -19.81 -5.41
C HIS A 300 -11.20 -19.23 -4.05
N HIS A 301 -12.35 -19.64 -3.53
CA HIS A 301 -12.85 -19.18 -2.22
C HIS A 301 -11.89 -19.52 -1.08
N ALA A 302 -11.32 -20.73 -1.08
CA ALA A 302 -10.38 -21.14 -0.02
C ALA A 302 -9.14 -20.24 0.02
N ASP A 303 -8.59 -19.87 -1.15
CA ASP A 303 -7.44 -18.98 -1.27
C ASP A 303 -7.78 -17.51 -0.99
N TYR A 304 -8.83 -17.01 -1.62
CA TYR A 304 -9.22 -15.61 -1.52
C TYR A 304 -9.68 -15.23 -0.11
N LYS A 305 -10.59 -16.03 0.44
CA LYS A 305 -11.20 -15.76 1.75
C LYS A 305 -10.22 -15.95 2.90
N GLU A 306 -9.21 -16.84 2.75
CA GLU A 306 -8.12 -16.96 3.74
C GLU A 306 -7.43 -15.62 4.01
N ILE A 307 -7.36 -14.74 3.01
CA ILE A 307 -6.76 -13.39 3.15
C ILE A 307 -7.82 -12.33 3.42
N TYR A 308 -8.91 -12.35 2.65
CA TYR A 308 -9.93 -11.29 2.70
C TYR A 308 -10.67 -11.28 4.04
N ASP A 309 -11.06 -12.41 4.57
CA ASP A 309 -11.86 -12.51 5.81
C ASP A 309 -11.08 -12.16 7.09
N ARG A 310 -9.77 -11.95 7.01
CA ARG A 310 -8.96 -11.58 8.19
C ARG A 310 -9.31 -10.21 8.74
N VAL A 311 -9.76 -9.27 7.90
CA VAL A 311 -10.02 -7.89 8.31
C VAL A 311 -11.40 -7.44 7.87
N SER A 312 -12.15 -6.87 8.81
CA SER A 312 -13.42 -6.20 8.55
C SER A 312 -13.44 -4.82 9.19
N LEU A 313 -14.20 -3.91 8.58
CA LEU A 313 -14.56 -2.58 9.10
C LEU A 313 -16.08 -2.46 9.02
N ASP A 314 -16.72 -2.10 10.14
CA ASP A 314 -18.14 -1.83 10.22
C ASP A 314 -18.36 -0.48 10.92
N LEU A 315 -18.86 0.49 10.18
CA LEU A 315 -19.21 1.83 10.66
C LEU A 315 -20.72 1.99 10.95
N GLY A 316 -21.42 0.85 11.02
CA GLY A 316 -22.86 0.80 11.34
C GLY A 316 -23.78 1.12 10.14
N ALA A 317 -23.25 1.09 8.91
CA ALA A 317 -24.05 1.34 7.71
C ALA A 317 -24.89 0.12 7.30
N ALA A 318 -26.10 0.35 6.83
CA ALA A 318 -26.88 -0.66 6.11
C ALA A 318 -26.45 -0.75 4.65
N GLU A 319 -26.70 -1.91 4.01
CA GLU A 319 -26.50 -2.04 2.57
C GLU A 319 -27.47 -1.08 1.83
N PRO A 320 -26.95 -0.25 0.89
CA PRO A 320 -27.78 0.70 0.16
C PRO A 320 -28.68 0.01 -0.85
N THR A 321 -29.79 0.65 -1.18
CA THR A 321 -30.72 0.21 -2.23
C THR A 321 -30.45 0.84 -3.58
N VAL A 322 -29.51 1.77 -3.66
CA VAL A 322 -29.09 2.48 -4.87
C VAL A 322 -27.80 1.89 -5.40
N CYS A 323 -27.55 2.03 -6.71
CA CYS A 323 -26.34 1.53 -7.39
C CYS A 323 -25.07 2.21 -6.86
N THR A 324 -23.92 1.58 -7.10
CA THR A 324 -22.62 2.11 -6.64
C THR A 324 -22.30 3.46 -7.26
N ASP A 325 -22.59 3.66 -8.53
CA ASP A 325 -22.38 4.94 -9.23
C ASP A 325 -23.27 6.05 -8.66
N GLU A 326 -24.52 5.78 -8.33
CA GLU A 326 -25.40 6.75 -7.67
C GLU A 326 -24.86 7.14 -6.28
N LEU A 327 -24.29 6.19 -5.51
CA LEU A 327 -23.65 6.48 -4.23
C LEU A 327 -22.42 7.39 -4.38
N ILE A 328 -21.61 7.17 -5.41
CA ILE A 328 -20.42 7.96 -5.68
C ILE A 328 -20.82 9.37 -6.14
N ASP A 329 -21.82 9.49 -7.00
CA ASP A 329 -22.33 10.79 -7.47
C ASP A 329 -22.93 11.64 -6.37
N ALA A 330 -23.60 11.02 -5.38
CA ALA A 330 -24.22 11.71 -4.25
C ALA A 330 -23.19 12.17 -3.19
N TYR A 331 -22.04 11.53 -3.11
CA TYR A 331 -21.05 11.76 -2.04
C TYR A 331 -20.48 13.20 -2.02
N PRO A 332 -20.08 13.82 -3.16
CA PRO A 332 -19.60 15.21 -3.20
C PRO A 332 -20.66 16.25 -2.80
N GLU A 333 -21.94 15.90 -2.88
CA GLU A 333 -23.08 16.77 -2.51
C GLU A 333 -23.33 16.81 -1.00
N GLY A 334 -22.50 16.10 -0.21
CA GLY A 334 -22.57 16.07 1.25
C GLY A 334 -23.44 14.95 1.81
N GLU A 335 -23.86 14.00 0.98
CA GLU A 335 -24.52 12.77 1.44
C GLU A 335 -23.44 11.73 1.80
N SER A 336 -22.76 11.92 2.93
CA SER A 336 -21.76 10.96 3.41
C SER A 336 -22.37 9.56 3.53
N SER A 337 -21.70 8.57 2.94
CA SER A 337 -22.12 7.18 2.99
C SER A 337 -21.06 6.33 3.70
N ARG A 338 -21.33 5.96 4.96
CA ARG A 338 -20.45 5.04 5.70
C ARG A 338 -20.29 3.70 4.99
N TYR A 339 -21.30 3.25 4.24
CA TYR A 339 -21.20 2.05 3.42
C TYR A 339 -20.15 2.22 2.32
N LEU A 340 -20.12 3.37 1.63
CA LEU A 340 -19.11 3.66 0.61
C LEU A 340 -17.70 3.76 1.24
N GLU A 341 -17.58 4.32 2.43
CA GLU A 341 -16.33 4.39 3.17
C GLU A 341 -15.79 3.00 3.54
N GLU A 342 -16.64 2.10 4.05
CA GLU A 342 -16.31 0.69 4.31
C GLU A 342 -15.96 -0.07 3.02
N LEU A 343 -16.77 0.14 1.97
CA LEU A 343 -16.57 -0.49 0.67
C LEU A 343 -15.23 -0.08 0.05
N ALA A 344 -14.88 1.21 0.07
CA ALA A 344 -13.61 1.72 -0.44
C ALA A 344 -12.40 1.18 0.33
N PHE A 345 -12.50 1.08 1.67
CA PHE A 345 -11.47 0.45 2.50
C PHE A 345 -11.23 -1.01 2.09
N GLN A 346 -12.29 -1.80 1.94
CA GLN A 346 -12.20 -3.20 1.56
C GLN A 346 -11.84 -3.39 0.09
N PHE A 347 -12.23 -2.46 -0.78
CA PHE A 347 -11.86 -2.51 -2.20
C PHE A 347 -10.35 -2.35 -2.42
N GLY A 348 -9.67 -1.49 -1.65
CA GLY A 348 -8.20 -1.41 -1.75
C GLY A 348 -7.50 -2.69 -1.28
N ARG A 349 -8.04 -3.41 -0.27
CA ARG A 349 -7.57 -4.75 0.10
C ARG A 349 -7.80 -5.76 -1.04
N TYR A 350 -9.01 -5.77 -1.61
CA TYR A 350 -9.36 -6.58 -2.76
C TYR A 350 -8.39 -6.36 -3.94
N MET A 351 -8.15 -5.10 -4.28
CA MET A 351 -7.22 -4.76 -5.37
C MET A 351 -5.81 -5.32 -5.12
N LEU A 352 -5.30 -5.26 -3.88
CA LEU A 352 -3.97 -5.80 -3.57
C LEU A 352 -3.95 -7.34 -3.64
N ILE A 353 -4.98 -8.03 -3.17
CA ILE A 353 -5.14 -9.47 -3.31
C ILE A 353 -5.17 -9.89 -4.78
N CYS A 354 -5.86 -9.11 -5.64
CA CYS A 354 -5.93 -9.34 -7.07
C CYS A 354 -4.62 -9.07 -7.81
N SER A 355 -3.78 -8.14 -7.32
CA SER A 355 -2.64 -7.63 -8.07
C SER A 355 -1.27 -8.05 -7.54
N SER A 356 -1.20 -8.69 -6.38
CA SER A 356 0.07 -9.05 -5.74
C SER A 356 -0.02 -10.44 -5.09
N ARG A 357 0.63 -11.42 -5.71
CA ARG A 357 0.66 -12.80 -5.21
C ARG A 357 2.08 -13.37 -5.35
N ALA A 358 2.44 -14.31 -4.49
CA ALA A 358 3.75 -14.96 -4.54
C ALA A 358 4.07 -15.50 -5.95
N GLY A 359 5.27 -15.23 -6.44
CA GLY A 359 5.71 -15.67 -7.77
C GLY A 359 5.12 -14.90 -8.96
N THR A 360 4.41 -13.79 -8.71
CA THR A 360 3.92 -12.85 -9.74
C THR A 360 4.65 -11.52 -9.65
N LEU A 361 4.59 -10.69 -10.70
CA LEU A 361 5.10 -9.33 -10.66
C LEU A 361 4.28 -8.47 -9.67
N PRO A 362 4.89 -7.47 -9.01
CA PRO A 362 4.17 -6.58 -8.11
C PRO A 362 3.14 -5.72 -8.85
N PRO A 363 2.20 -5.05 -8.12
CA PRO A 363 1.32 -4.07 -8.74
C PRO A 363 2.11 -2.87 -9.26
N HIS A 364 1.82 -2.47 -10.50
CA HIS A 364 2.32 -1.24 -11.11
C HIS A 364 1.35 -0.07 -10.86
N LEU A 365 1.60 1.11 -11.45
CA LEU A 365 0.77 2.31 -11.26
C LEU A 365 -0.74 2.11 -11.51
N GLN A 366 -1.13 1.14 -12.35
CA GLN A 366 -2.52 0.75 -12.59
C GLN A 366 -2.85 -0.62 -11.96
N GLY A 367 -2.17 -1.03 -10.89
CA GLY A 367 -2.34 -2.37 -10.30
C GLY A 367 -1.86 -3.46 -11.27
N ILE A 368 -2.78 -4.20 -11.88
CA ILE A 368 -2.51 -5.17 -12.97
C ILE A 368 -3.41 -4.92 -14.18
N TRP A 369 -4.15 -3.82 -14.21
CA TRP A 369 -5.16 -3.55 -15.24
C TRP A 369 -4.69 -2.52 -16.25
N ASN A 370 -4.85 -2.82 -17.54
CA ASN A 370 -4.49 -1.90 -18.60
C ASN A 370 -5.18 -2.23 -19.93
N VAL A 371 -5.95 -1.30 -20.49
CA VAL A 371 -6.61 -1.43 -21.80
C VAL A 371 -5.77 -0.85 -22.95
N TYR A 372 -4.73 -0.08 -22.63
CA TYR A 372 -4.00 0.71 -23.62
C TYR A 372 -2.79 -0.05 -24.21
N SER A 373 -2.30 0.44 -25.34
CA SER A 373 -0.96 0.11 -25.85
C SER A 373 0.11 1.08 -25.34
N ASP A 374 -0.31 2.18 -24.75
CA ASP A 374 0.53 3.30 -24.30
C ASP A 374 -0.07 3.86 -22.99
N PRO A 375 0.02 3.06 -21.89
CA PRO A 375 -0.63 3.43 -20.64
C PRO A 375 0.01 4.65 -19.98
N PRO A 376 -0.71 5.32 -19.08
CA PRO A 376 -0.15 6.40 -18.27
C PRO A 376 1.12 5.97 -17.56
N TRP A 377 2.18 6.77 -17.67
CA TRP A 377 3.52 6.49 -17.12
C TRP A 377 4.05 5.09 -17.47
N ALA A 378 3.61 4.54 -18.60
CA ALA A 378 4.04 3.22 -19.10
C ALA A 378 3.78 2.06 -18.10
N SER A 379 2.84 2.20 -17.18
CA SER A 379 2.59 1.23 -16.08
C SER A 379 3.87 0.83 -15.33
N GLN A 380 4.73 1.80 -15.03
CA GLN A 380 6.01 1.56 -14.35
C GLN A 380 5.81 1.36 -12.84
N TYR A 381 6.85 0.85 -12.19
CA TYR A 381 7.01 0.79 -10.74
C TYR A 381 7.85 1.98 -10.30
N LEU A 382 7.22 3.03 -9.79
CA LEU A 382 7.89 4.21 -9.27
C LEU A 382 8.22 4.01 -7.78
N HIS A 383 9.47 4.27 -7.40
CA HIS A 383 9.98 4.01 -6.05
C HIS A 383 10.16 5.27 -5.21
N ASP A 384 9.55 6.37 -5.61
CA ASP A 384 9.58 7.62 -4.86
C ASP A 384 8.26 7.94 -4.14
N THR A 385 7.34 6.98 -4.12
CA THR A 385 6.16 6.84 -3.26
C THR A 385 5.23 5.68 -3.68
N ASN A 386 5.06 5.43 -5.00
CA ASN A 386 3.97 4.63 -5.54
C ASN A 386 4.05 3.13 -5.14
N VAL A 387 5.21 2.52 -5.32
CA VAL A 387 5.42 1.11 -4.89
C VAL A 387 5.26 0.97 -3.38
N GLN A 388 5.79 1.90 -2.62
CA GLN A 388 5.69 1.91 -1.16
C GLN A 388 4.23 2.05 -0.72
N MET A 389 3.48 2.93 -1.38
CA MET A 389 2.05 3.12 -1.10
C MET A 389 1.22 1.89 -1.47
N ALA A 390 1.56 1.21 -2.57
CA ALA A 390 0.88 -0.02 -2.98
C ALA A 390 1.00 -1.13 -1.92
N TYR A 391 2.14 -1.21 -1.22
CA TYR A 391 2.37 -2.22 -0.18
C TYR A 391 2.06 -1.74 1.25
N ALA A 392 1.78 -0.48 1.45
CA ALA A 392 1.47 0.04 2.79
C ALA A 392 0.31 -0.72 3.49
N PRO A 393 -0.81 -1.08 2.83
CA PRO A 393 -1.88 -1.84 3.46
C PRO A 393 -1.52 -3.32 3.69
N ALA A 394 -0.52 -3.87 2.98
CA ALA A 394 -0.16 -5.28 3.10
C ALA A 394 0.13 -5.66 4.56
N PHE A 395 0.77 -4.79 5.31
CA PHE A 395 1.16 -5.07 6.69
C PHE A 395 0.03 -4.78 7.67
N VAL A 396 -0.42 -3.53 7.78
CA VAL A 396 -1.44 -3.13 8.77
C VAL A 396 -2.81 -3.76 8.50
N ALA A 397 -3.18 -4.03 7.25
CA ALA A 397 -4.40 -4.72 6.89
C ALA A 397 -4.25 -6.26 6.78
N ASN A 398 -3.24 -6.83 7.46
CA ASN A 398 -3.05 -8.27 7.73
C ASN A 398 -2.95 -9.15 6.46
N MET A 399 -2.14 -8.72 5.47
CA MET A 399 -1.88 -9.41 4.21
C MET A 399 -0.37 -9.46 3.89
N PRO A 400 0.54 -9.71 4.87
CA PRO A 400 1.98 -9.53 4.68
C PRO A 400 2.57 -10.44 3.59
N GLU A 401 2.00 -11.62 3.34
CA GLU A 401 2.43 -12.56 2.30
C GLU A 401 2.31 -11.97 0.88
N LEU A 402 1.48 -10.96 0.67
CA LEU A 402 1.36 -10.32 -0.64
C LEU A 402 2.65 -9.56 -1.02
N PHE A 403 3.47 -9.18 -0.04
CA PHE A 403 4.76 -8.56 -0.29
C PHE A 403 5.79 -9.52 -0.92
N GLU A 404 5.58 -10.84 -0.87
CA GLU A 404 6.46 -11.84 -1.51
C GLU A 404 6.60 -11.61 -3.02
N SER A 405 5.59 -11.06 -3.67
CA SER A 405 5.65 -10.62 -5.06
C SER A 405 6.78 -9.61 -5.27
N TYR A 406 6.87 -8.59 -4.42
CA TYR A 406 7.93 -7.59 -4.52
C TYR A 406 9.30 -8.16 -4.13
N VAL A 407 9.37 -9.03 -3.13
CA VAL A 407 10.62 -9.74 -2.75
C VAL A 407 11.18 -10.52 -3.94
N GLY A 408 10.34 -11.26 -4.63
CA GLY A 408 10.72 -11.99 -5.85
C GLY A 408 11.25 -11.06 -6.95
N PHE A 409 10.53 -9.99 -7.22
CA PHE A 409 10.92 -9.00 -8.22
C PHE A 409 12.21 -8.26 -7.84
N PHE A 410 12.36 -7.83 -6.59
CA PHE A 410 13.55 -7.16 -6.07
C PHE A 410 14.82 -8.00 -6.34
N ASN A 411 14.76 -9.29 -6.07
CA ASN A 411 15.89 -10.21 -6.28
C ASN A 411 16.34 -10.28 -7.75
N THR A 412 15.47 -9.97 -8.70
CA THR A 412 15.81 -9.97 -10.13
C THR A 412 16.59 -8.71 -10.54
N PHE A 413 16.26 -7.55 -10.04
CA PHE A 413 16.89 -6.29 -10.46
C PHE A 413 18.02 -5.81 -9.53
N VAL A 414 18.09 -6.23 -8.27
CA VAL A 414 19.12 -5.77 -7.32
C VAL A 414 20.56 -6.03 -7.79
N PRO A 415 20.89 -7.10 -8.55
CA PRO A 415 22.25 -7.27 -9.09
C PRO A 415 22.68 -6.11 -10.00
N ARG A 416 21.74 -5.50 -10.74
CA ARG A 416 22.02 -4.30 -11.54
C ARG A 416 22.19 -3.06 -10.66
N GLN A 417 21.43 -2.95 -9.57
CA GLN A 417 21.57 -1.86 -8.61
C GLN A 417 22.90 -1.88 -7.85
N ARG A 418 23.49 -3.05 -7.63
CA ARG A 418 24.87 -3.17 -7.09
C ARG A 418 25.91 -2.59 -8.03
N GLN A 419 25.75 -2.76 -9.35
CA GLN A 419 26.62 -2.13 -10.34
C GLN A 419 26.49 -0.61 -10.29
N TYR A 420 25.27 -0.08 -10.18
CA TYR A 420 25.04 1.35 -10.04
C TYR A 420 25.61 1.90 -8.72
N ALA A 421 25.45 1.20 -7.61
CA ALA A 421 26.04 1.58 -6.32
C ALA A 421 27.55 1.79 -6.42
N THR A 422 28.27 0.85 -7.06
CA THR A 422 29.70 0.97 -7.31
C THR A 422 30.04 2.23 -8.13
N GLN A 423 29.31 2.49 -9.23
CA GLN A 423 29.49 3.67 -10.06
C GLN A 423 29.25 4.98 -9.30
N TYR A 424 28.25 5.00 -8.41
CA TYR A 424 27.93 6.20 -7.63
C TYR A 424 28.98 6.50 -6.56
N ILE A 425 29.47 5.48 -5.87
CA ILE A 425 30.56 5.65 -4.91
C ILE A 425 31.83 6.12 -5.62
N GLU A 426 32.18 5.50 -6.75
CA GLU A 426 33.30 5.92 -7.59
C GLU A 426 33.18 7.39 -8.02
N GLN A 427 31.97 7.82 -8.39
CA GLN A 427 31.70 9.19 -8.86
C GLN A 427 31.66 10.23 -7.73
N TYR A 428 31.02 9.92 -6.59
CA TYR A 428 30.70 10.92 -5.58
C TYR A 428 31.53 10.84 -4.31
N ASN A 429 32.05 9.66 -3.96
CA ASN A 429 32.91 9.46 -2.79
C ASN A 429 33.98 8.38 -3.05
N PRO A 430 34.88 8.58 -4.04
CA PRO A 430 35.85 7.57 -4.52
C PRO A 430 36.79 7.06 -3.41
N ALA A 431 37.01 7.83 -2.36
CA ALA A 431 37.82 7.39 -1.22
C ALA A 431 37.19 6.24 -0.41
N GLN A 432 35.88 6.03 -0.54
CA GLN A 432 35.13 4.98 0.14
C GLN A 432 34.81 3.78 -0.77
N LEU A 433 35.30 3.80 -2.02
CA LEU A 433 35.06 2.72 -2.97
C LEU A 433 35.74 1.42 -2.50
N ASP A 434 34.98 0.33 -2.42
CA ASP A 434 35.54 -1.01 -2.27
C ASP A 434 35.96 -1.54 -3.63
N PRO A 435 37.26 -1.76 -3.87
CA PRO A 435 37.76 -2.23 -5.16
C PRO A 435 37.36 -3.66 -5.48
N ASN A 436 36.87 -4.44 -4.50
CA ASN A 436 36.36 -5.79 -4.69
C ASN A 436 34.87 -5.82 -5.07
N GLY A 437 34.22 -4.65 -5.18
CA GLY A 437 32.84 -4.51 -5.59
C GLY A 437 31.80 -4.65 -4.46
N ASP A 438 32.22 -4.73 -3.20
CA ASP A 438 31.31 -4.79 -2.03
C ASP A 438 30.88 -3.37 -1.62
N ASN A 439 30.05 -2.75 -2.48
CA ASN A 439 29.59 -1.37 -2.35
C ASN A 439 28.08 -1.26 -2.04
N GLY A 440 27.46 -2.37 -1.69
CA GLY A 440 26.02 -2.42 -1.46
C GLY A 440 25.17 -2.27 -2.73
N TRP A 441 23.94 -1.81 -2.60
CA TRP A 441 23.06 -1.51 -3.71
C TRP A 441 22.39 -0.13 -3.54
N SER A 442 22.08 0.54 -4.66
CA SER A 442 21.37 1.84 -4.67
C SER A 442 19.91 1.64 -5.07
N GLY A 443 19.01 2.54 -4.65
CA GLY A 443 17.61 2.49 -5.04
C GLY A 443 17.37 3.00 -6.46
N PRO A 444 16.47 2.37 -7.24
CA PRO A 444 16.01 2.92 -8.50
C PRO A 444 15.00 4.06 -8.29
N PHE A 445 14.83 4.91 -9.29
CA PHE A 445 13.67 5.81 -9.35
C PHE A 445 12.44 5.05 -9.89
N TRP A 446 12.61 4.35 -11.01
CA TRP A 446 11.58 3.50 -11.56
C TRP A 446 12.16 2.20 -12.12
N THR A 447 11.31 1.20 -12.16
CA THR A 447 11.56 -0.08 -12.82
C THR A 447 10.36 -0.44 -13.70
N ASN A 448 10.56 -1.43 -14.55
CA ASN A 448 9.52 -2.23 -15.18
C ASN A 448 10.03 -3.69 -15.22
N PRO A 449 9.29 -4.67 -15.73
CA PRO A 449 9.76 -6.05 -15.72
C PRO A 449 11.11 -6.31 -16.40
N TYR A 450 11.58 -5.40 -17.24
CA TYR A 450 12.75 -5.58 -18.10
C TYR A 450 13.90 -4.59 -17.87
N THR A 451 13.59 -3.44 -17.28
CA THR A 451 14.54 -2.33 -17.16
C THR A 451 14.48 -1.73 -15.78
N VAL A 452 15.63 -1.41 -15.24
CA VAL A 452 15.77 -0.67 -13.99
C VAL A 452 16.61 0.57 -14.21
N THR A 453 16.15 1.70 -13.68
CA THR A 453 16.97 2.93 -13.72
C THR A 453 18.09 2.86 -12.70
N GLY A 454 19.17 3.52 -13.05
CA GLY A 454 20.16 3.89 -12.07
C GLY A 454 19.74 5.15 -11.31
N LYS A 455 20.69 6.08 -11.17
CA LYS A 455 20.50 7.38 -10.52
C LYS A 455 19.24 8.09 -10.99
N SER A 456 18.45 8.52 -10.02
CA SER A 456 17.45 9.54 -10.26
C SER A 456 17.88 10.88 -9.66
N PRO A 457 18.11 11.90 -10.48
CA PRO A 457 18.26 13.26 -9.95
C PRO A 457 16.92 13.80 -9.43
N VAL A 458 15.81 13.08 -9.64
CA VAL A 458 14.46 13.51 -9.26
C VAL A 458 14.10 13.04 -7.85
N ALA A 459 14.50 11.82 -7.49
CA ALA A 459 14.04 11.17 -6.26
C ALA A 459 15.09 11.07 -5.15
N GLY A 460 16.33 11.52 -5.36
CA GLY A 460 17.41 11.38 -4.36
C GLY A 460 17.94 9.95 -4.26
N PHE A 461 18.78 9.68 -3.28
CA PHE A 461 19.38 8.37 -2.99
C PHE A 461 18.66 7.62 -1.86
N GLY A 462 17.76 8.29 -1.13
CA GLY A 462 16.95 7.71 -0.06
C GLY A 462 15.97 6.63 -0.52
N THR A 463 15.67 6.54 -1.83
CA THR A 463 14.77 5.53 -2.41
C THR A 463 15.18 4.10 -2.07
N GLY A 464 16.48 3.79 -2.05
CA GLY A 464 16.98 2.47 -1.65
C GLY A 464 16.69 2.14 -0.20
N SER A 465 16.92 3.09 0.69
CA SER A 465 16.61 2.94 2.12
C SER A 465 15.10 2.86 2.37
N TRP A 466 14.29 3.56 1.56
CA TRP A 466 12.82 3.46 1.64
C TRP A 466 12.30 2.09 1.17
N ILE A 467 12.93 1.51 0.14
CA ILE A 467 12.68 0.11 -0.23
C ILE A 467 13.06 -0.82 0.93
N ALA A 468 14.23 -0.63 1.53
CA ALA A 468 14.70 -1.44 2.65
C ALA A 468 13.76 -1.36 3.87
N GLN A 469 13.08 -0.22 4.08
CA GLN A 469 12.08 -0.04 5.12
C GLN A 469 10.87 -0.96 4.91
N MET A 470 10.39 -1.17 3.67
CA MET A 470 9.30 -2.14 3.42
C MET A 470 9.71 -3.56 3.83
N PHE A 471 10.98 -3.93 3.64
CA PHE A 471 11.50 -5.22 4.13
C PHE A 471 11.55 -5.26 5.66
N TRP A 472 11.91 -4.15 6.32
CA TRP A 472 11.83 -4.07 7.77
C TRP A 472 10.40 -4.23 8.28
N ASP A 473 9.43 -3.51 7.70
CA ASP A 473 8.02 -3.64 8.05
C ASP A 473 7.51 -5.08 7.84
N TYR A 474 7.94 -5.77 6.78
CA TYR A 474 7.60 -7.16 6.57
C TYR A 474 8.00 -8.05 7.76
N TYR A 475 9.18 -7.85 8.34
CA TYR A 475 9.58 -8.54 9.57
C TYR A 475 8.86 -7.99 10.80
N ASP A 476 8.76 -6.68 10.92
CA ASP A 476 8.26 -6.04 12.15
C ASP A 476 6.79 -6.40 12.43
N TYR A 477 6.01 -6.62 11.37
CA TYR A 477 4.64 -7.09 11.48
C TYR A 477 4.50 -8.62 11.59
N THR A 478 5.44 -9.41 11.08
CA THR A 478 5.33 -10.89 11.09
C THR A 478 6.11 -11.56 12.22
N ARG A 479 7.19 -10.94 12.66
CA ARG A 479 8.13 -11.49 13.66
C ARG A 479 8.68 -12.87 13.32
N ASP A 480 8.78 -13.18 12.03
CA ASP A 480 9.38 -14.43 11.58
C ASP A 480 10.92 -14.33 11.60
N PRO A 481 11.61 -15.12 12.46
CA PRO A 481 13.05 -15.04 12.55
C PRO A 481 13.79 -15.58 11.33
N ALA A 482 13.20 -16.51 10.57
CA ALA A 482 13.80 -17.00 9.34
C ALA A 482 13.71 -15.93 8.24
N LEU A 483 12.55 -15.26 8.12
CA LEU A 483 12.36 -14.13 7.23
C LEU A 483 13.38 -13.01 7.54
N LEU A 484 13.57 -12.68 8.83
CA LEU A 484 14.56 -11.68 9.23
C LEU A 484 15.97 -12.08 8.80
N ALA A 485 16.37 -13.32 9.08
CA ALA A 485 17.74 -13.78 8.87
C ALA A 485 18.12 -13.95 7.40
N GLU A 486 17.16 -14.41 6.56
CA GLU A 486 17.42 -14.87 5.21
C GLU A 486 17.04 -13.86 4.12
N ILE A 487 16.08 -12.97 4.40
CA ILE A 487 15.54 -12.01 3.43
C ILE A 487 15.77 -10.56 3.89
N VAL A 488 15.23 -10.18 5.05
CA VAL A 488 15.15 -8.78 5.46
C VAL A 488 16.52 -8.21 5.82
N TYR A 489 17.24 -8.87 6.72
CA TYR A 489 18.55 -8.41 7.17
C TYR A 489 19.58 -8.28 6.02
N PRO A 490 19.73 -9.24 5.09
CA PRO A 490 20.64 -9.08 3.97
C PRO A 490 20.34 -7.87 3.08
N VAL A 491 19.06 -7.57 2.82
CA VAL A 491 18.65 -6.41 2.02
C VAL A 491 19.03 -5.11 2.72
N MET A 492 18.67 -4.96 4.00
CA MET A 492 18.94 -3.75 4.78
C MET A 492 20.45 -3.54 5.00
N TYR A 493 21.17 -4.62 5.35
CA TYR A 493 22.60 -4.59 5.64
C TYR A 493 23.43 -4.18 4.41
N ASP A 494 23.04 -4.68 3.23
CA ASP A 494 23.71 -4.34 1.99
C ASP A 494 23.36 -2.90 1.53
N GLN A 495 22.12 -2.44 1.78
CA GLN A 495 21.73 -1.04 1.57
C GLN A 495 22.50 -0.10 2.54
N ALA A 496 22.60 -0.47 3.81
CA ALA A 496 23.37 0.31 4.78
C ALA A 496 24.86 0.41 4.41
N ASN A 497 25.43 -0.62 3.77
CA ASN A 497 26.77 -0.57 3.22
C ASN A 497 26.91 0.51 2.14
N PHE A 498 25.93 0.61 1.20
CA PHE A 498 25.93 1.68 0.21
C PHE A 498 25.86 3.05 0.89
N VAL A 499 24.93 3.26 1.79
CA VAL A 499 24.75 4.53 2.50
C VAL A 499 26.04 4.92 3.26
N SER A 500 26.63 3.96 4.00
CA SER A 500 27.84 4.22 4.81
C SER A 500 29.04 4.71 3.99
N ARG A 501 29.11 4.30 2.71
CA ARG A 501 30.16 4.70 1.77
C ARG A 501 29.80 5.95 0.96
N PHE A 502 28.50 6.21 0.79
CA PHE A 502 28.00 7.32 -0.02
C PHE A 502 28.02 8.67 0.72
N VAL A 503 27.68 8.68 2.01
CA VAL A 503 27.61 9.90 2.81
C VAL A 503 28.99 10.52 2.99
N LYS A 504 29.01 11.86 3.15
CA LYS A 504 30.24 12.65 3.37
C LYS A 504 30.17 13.35 4.71
N ASP A 505 31.30 13.44 5.37
CA ASP A 505 31.46 14.29 6.56
C ASP A 505 31.52 15.76 6.13
N VAL A 506 30.56 16.53 6.61
CA VAL A 506 30.47 17.98 6.44
C VAL A 506 30.35 18.59 7.84
N ASP A 507 31.48 19.14 8.34
CA ASP A 507 31.56 19.73 9.66
C ASP A 507 31.13 18.80 10.81
N GLY A 508 31.46 17.53 10.74
CA GLY A 508 31.13 16.51 11.75
C GLY A 508 29.73 15.88 11.61
N VAL A 509 29.01 16.19 10.56
CA VAL A 509 27.72 15.60 10.23
C VAL A 509 27.82 14.80 8.93
N LEU A 510 27.28 13.60 8.91
CA LEU A 510 27.25 12.76 7.70
C LEU A 510 26.05 13.11 6.83
N LEU A 511 26.31 13.66 5.66
CA LEU A 511 25.29 14.15 4.75
C LEU A 511 25.32 13.44 3.39
N ALA A 512 24.14 13.22 2.81
CA ALA A 512 23.99 12.86 1.41
C ALA A 512 24.47 14.01 0.50
N GLU A 513 25.42 13.73 -0.39
CA GLU A 513 25.89 14.69 -1.39
C GLU A 513 26.33 13.98 -2.68
N PRO A 514 25.60 14.15 -3.82
CA PRO A 514 24.42 15.02 -4.00
C PRO A 514 23.15 14.45 -3.34
N SER A 515 22.19 15.33 -3.05
CA SER A 515 20.90 15.02 -2.43
C SER A 515 19.77 15.73 -3.17
N SER A 516 18.57 15.14 -3.18
CA SER A 516 17.36 15.72 -3.80
C SER A 516 16.13 15.32 -3.01
N SER A 517 15.13 16.17 -2.94
CA SER A 517 13.80 15.81 -2.41
C SER A 517 12.87 15.42 -3.57
N PRO A 518 12.18 14.27 -3.51
CA PRO A 518 11.19 13.86 -4.52
C PRO A 518 10.04 14.86 -4.65
N GLU A 519 9.66 15.18 -5.75
CA GLU A 519 10.13 15.41 -7.11
C GLU A 519 10.36 16.91 -7.27
N GLN A 520 10.99 17.52 -6.29
CA GLN A 520 11.28 18.97 -6.27
C GLN A 520 12.15 19.37 -7.47
N LYS A 521 12.01 20.63 -7.92
CA LYS A 521 12.81 21.14 -9.03
C LYS A 521 14.26 21.37 -8.66
N LEU A 522 14.53 21.71 -7.38
CA LEU A 522 15.88 21.87 -6.86
C LEU A 522 16.51 20.48 -6.66
N ARG A 523 17.64 20.28 -7.32
CA ARG A 523 18.34 18.99 -7.37
C ARG A 523 19.82 19.15 -7.11
N ASN A 524 20.47 18.05 -6.73
CA ASN A 524 21.89 18.04 -6.39
C ASN A 524 22.24 19.00 -5.25
N THR A 525 21.36 19.07 -4.26
CA THR A 525 21.61 19.77 -2.99
C THR A 525 22.44 18.91 -2.02
N VAL A 526 22.50 19.30 -0.75
CA VAL A 526 23.20 18.56 0.29
C VAL A 526 22.24 18.28 1.43
N GLY A 527 22.14 17.02 1.83
CA GLY A 527 21.43 16.59 3.04
C GLY A 527 19.95 16.99 3.07
N THR A 528 19.18 16.71 2.01
CA THR A 528 17.72 16.85 2.07
C THR A 528 17.15 15.95 3.16
N THR A 529 16.12 16.39 3.81
CA THR A 529 15.48 15.63 4.90
C THR A 529 14.99 14.25 4.44
N PHE A 530 14.55 14.12 3.20
CA PHE A 530 14.22 12.82 2.59
C PHE A 530 15.37 11.81 2.70
N ASP A 531 16.53 12.16 2.13
CA ASP A 531 17.68 11.24 2.13
C ASP A 531 18.16 10.96 3.58
N GLN A 532 18.21 12.00 4.42
CA GLN A 532 18.72 11.88 5.79
C GLN A 532 17.83 11.00 6.68
N GLN A 533 16.52 11.15 6.60
CA GLN A 533 15.57 10.31 7.35
C GLN A 533 15.67 8.84 6.93
N MET A 534 15.64 8.58 5.62
CA MET A 534 15.68 7.22 5.11
C MET A 534 17.02 6.54 5.41
N PHE A 535 18.12 7.26 5.33
CA PHE A 535 19.45 6.73 5.70
C PHE A 535 19.53 6.40 7.19
N TYR A 536 19.02 7.31 8.04
CA TYR A 536 18.97 7.08 9.48
C TYR A 536 18.15 5.85 9.84
N GLU A 537 16.92 5.74 9.33
CA GLU A 537 16.05 4.61 9.62
C GLU A 537 16.65 3.29 9.13
N ASN A 538 17.23 3.25 7.92
CA ASN A 538 17.86 2.02 7.45
C ASN A 538 19.06 1.61 8.32
N HIS A 539 19.90 2.53 8.76
CA HIS A 539 21.01 2.24 9.69
C HIS A 539 20.50 1.74 11.04
N HIS A 540 19.50 2.43 11.60
CA HIS A 540 18.86 2.05 12.87
C HIS A 540 18.26 0.65 12.80
N ASN A 541 17.43 0.39 11.80
CA ASN A 541 16.75 -0.90 11.61
C ASN A 541 17.76 -2.04 11.34
N THR A 542 18.82 -1.76 10.58
CA THR A 542 19.91 -2.74 10.34
C THR A 542 20.64 -3.10 11.62
N VAL A 543 20.97 -2.13 12.46
CA VAL A 543 21.61 -2.36 13.77
C VAL A 543 20.69 -3.15 14.70
N THR A 544 19.43 -2.77 14.77
CA THR A 544 18.39 -3.47 15.55
C THR A 544 18.23 -4.92 15.09
N ALA A 545 18.12 -5.16 13.78
CA ALA A 545 18.03 -6.51 13.21
C ALA A 545 19.25 -7.36 13.53
N ALA A 546 20.46 -6.77 13.47
CA ALA A 546 21.70 -7.44 13.85
C ALA A 546 21.72 -7.85 15.32
N GLU A 547 21.23 -7.00 16.20
CA GLU A 547 21.10 -7.29 17.64
C GLU A 547 20.13 -8.42 17.92
N ILE A 548 18.96 -8.42 17.26
CA ILE A 548 17.98 -9.52 17.33
C ILE A 548 18.60 -10.85 16.87
N LEU A 549 19.40 -10.82 15.80
CA LEU A 549 20.08 -11.99 15.23
C LEU A 549 21.39 -12.37 15.93
N GLY A 550 21.84 -11.59 16.92
CA GLY A 550 23.12 -11.80 17.60
C GLY A 550 24.34 -11.65 16.67
N ARG A 551 24.24 -10.82 15.63
CA ARG A 551 25.33 -10.59 14.65
C ARG A 551 26.22 -9.42 15.06
N SER A 552 27.52 -9.53 14.75
CA SER A 552 28.51 -8.46 14.96
C SER A 552 29.65 -8.60 13.95
N ASP A 553 30.07 -7.49 13.38
CA ASP A 553 31.21 -7.38 12.46
C ASP A 553 31.71 -5.94 12.38
N SER A 554 32.75 -5.70 11.55
CA SER A 554 33.35 -4.38 11.37
C SER A 554 32.42 -3.38 10.71
N ARG A 555 31.57 -3.79 9.78
CA ARG A 555 30.57 -2.93 9.14
C ARG A 555 29.52 -2.47 10.12
N LEU A 556 28.98 -3.36 10.95
CA LEU A 556 28.04 -2.98 12.00
C LEU A 556 28.67 -1.98 12.99
N SER A 557 29.94 -2.12 13.29
CA SER A 557 30.68 -1.14 14.12
C SER A 557 30.74 0.25 13.46
N ILE A 558 30.91 0.29 12.13
CA ILE A 558 30.87 1.54 11.36
C ILE A 558 29.46 2.13 11.41
N LEU A 559 28.40 1.35 11.14
CA LEU A 559 27.01 1.83 11.15
C LEU A 559 26.63 2.41 12.52
N LYS A 560 27.00 1.75 13.62
CA LYS A 560 26.77 2.26 14.98
C LYS A 560 27.48 3.59 15.25
N THR A 561 28.67 3.80 14.68
CA THR A 561 29.41 5.06 14.79
C THR A 561 28.79 6.17 13.93
N GLN A 562 28.29 5.82 12.75
CA GLN A 562 27.69 6.79 11.81
C GLN A 562 26.28 7.22 12.22
N LEU A 563 25.50 6.34 12.85
CA LEU A 563 24.09 6.58 13.18
C LEU A 563 23.85 7.93 13.90
N PRO A 564 24.57 8.28 14.99
CA PRO A 564 24.37 9.59 15.65
C PRO A 564 24.86 10.80 14.82
N LEU A 565 25.58 10.56 13.73
CA LEU A 565 26.11 11.63 12.84
C LEU A 565 25.18 11.87 11.64
N LEU A 566 24.19 10.99 11.40
CA LEU A 566 23.21 11.12 10.33
C LEU A 566 22.07 12.06 10.75
N ASP A 567 22.23 13.32 10.83
CA ASP A 567 21.30 14.34 11.29
C ASP A 567 19.94 14.35 10.50
N PRO A 568 18.93 13.54 10.89
CA PRO A 568 17.75 13.27 10.07
C PRO A 568 16.69 14.39 10.11
N ILE A 569 16.69 15.23 11.16
CA ILE A 569 15.67 16.24 11.40
C ILE A 569 16.29 17.60 11.64
N GLN A 570 15.86 18.57 10.83
CA GLN A 570 16.18 19.99 11.01
C GLN A 570 14.90 20.79 11.14
N ILE A 571 14.80 21.62 12.18
CA ILE A 571 13.63 22.48 12.44
C ILE A 571 13.90 23.88 11.92
N GLY A 572 13.02 24.38 11.05
CA GLY A 572 13.07 25.75 10.54
C GLY A 572 12.50 26.78 11.50
N LYS A 573 12.78 28.05 11.25
CA LYS A 573 12.32 29.19 12.08
C LYS A 573 10.80 29.35 12.12
N SER A 574 10.07 28.73 11.19
CA SER A 574 8.60 28.63 11.23
C SER A 574 8.09 27.45 12.10
N GLY A 575 9.00 26.67 12.73
CA GLY A 575 8.64 25.49 13.52
C GLY A 575 8.32 24.25 12.70
N HIS A 576 8.55 24.30 11.39
CA HIS A 576 8.35 23.19 10.45
C HIS A 576 9.60 22.30 10.39
N ILE A 577 9.44 21.05 9.96
CA ILE A 577 10.55 20.21 9.53
C ILE A 577 11.01 20.72 8.16
N LYS A 578 12.27 21.08 8.03
CA LYS A 578 12.85 21.58 6.78
C LYS A 578 12.83 20.48 5.71
N GLU A 579 12.50 20.84 4.48
CA GLU A 579 12.68 19.94 3.33
C GLU A 579 14.11 19.99 2.81
N PHE A 580 14.67 21.21 2.76
CA PHE A 580 16.06 21.48 2.38
C PHE A 580 16.86 22.00 3.57
N ARG A 581 18.06 21.50 3.75
CA ARG A 581 18.89 21.86 4.91
C ARG A 581 19.14 23.37 5.02
N GLN A 582 19.25 24.05 3.88
CA GLN A 582 19.49 25.52 3.82
C GLN A 582 18.25 26.38 4.09
N GLU A 583 17.06 25.78 4.09
CA GLU A 583 15.80 26.47 4.33
C GLU A 583 15.78 27.07 5.77
N GLN A 584 15.36 28.31 5.93
CA GLN A 584 15.18 28.93 7.23
C GLN A 584 13.70 28.99 7.61
N TYR A 585 12.87 29.51 6.69
CA TYR A 585 11.42 29.57 6.85
C TYR A 585 10.75 28.68 5.84
N TYR A 586 9.58 28.15 6.18
CA TYR A 586 8.82 27.28 5.30
C TYR A 586 8.57 27.94 3.94
N GLY A 587 8.91 27.21 2.87
CA GLY A 587 8.68 27.63 1.50
C GLY A 587 9.68 28.62 0.90
N GLU A 588 10.78 28.91 1.59
CA GLU A 588 11.87 29.69 1.01
C GLU A 588 12.57 28.97 -0.14
N ILE A 589 12.62 27.64 -0.08
CA ILE A 589 13.30 26.79 -1.05
C ILE A 589 12.33 25.74 -1.58
N GLY A 590 12.36 25.50 -2.90
CA GLY A 590 11.51 24.52 -3.55
C GLY A 590 10.09 25.01 -3.79
N ASP A 591 9.16 24.06 -3.93
CA ASP A 591 7.72 24.32 -4.12
C ASP A 591 6.98 24.00 -2.81
N PRO A 592 6.53 24.99 -2.05
CA PRO A 592 5.86 24.79 -0.78
C PRO A 592 4.49 24.14 -0.90
N ALA A 593 3.90 24.12 -2.10
CA ALA A 593 2.63 23.47 -2.40
C ALA A 593 2.80 22.15 -3.15
N HIS A 594 4.03 21.60 -3.15
CA HIS A 594 4.31 20.35 -3.85
C HIS A 594 3.47 19.19 -3.32
N ARG A 595 3.05 18.28 -4.21
CA ARG A 595 2.21 17.12 -3.86
C ARG A 595 2.90 16.12 -2.93
N HIS A 596 4.22 15.92 -3.07
CA HIS A 596 5.00 15.08 -2.14
C HIS A 596 5.24 15.79 -0.80
N ALA A 597 5.18 15.03 0.29
CA ALA A 597 5.59 15.47 1.63
C ALA A 597 6.85 14.74 2.10
N SER A 598 7.84 14.64 1.23
CA SER A 598 9.04 13.80 1.42
C SER A 598 9.84 14.11 2.69
N MET A 599 9.72 15.34 3.23
CA MET A 599 10.31 15.69 4.52
C MET A 599 9.62 15.05 5.73
N LEU A 600 8.50 14.37 5.52
CA LEU A 600 7.71 13.71 6.57
C LEU A 600 7.71 12.19 6.49
N LEU A 601 8.61 11.59 5.70
CA LEU A 601 8.68 10.13 5.62
C LEU A 601 9.11 9.46 6.92
N GLY A 602 9.83 10.14 7.78
CA GLY A 602 10.11 9.68 9.14
C GLY A 602 8.87 9.67 10.05
N LEU A 603 7.78 10.39 9.67
CA LEU A 603 6.47 10.29 10.30
C LEU A 603 5.68 9.11 9.75
N TYR A 604 5.56 9.03 8.42
CA TYR A 604 4.86 7.97 7.71
C TYR A 604 5.49 7.72 6.32
N PRO A 605 5.79 6.47 5.98
CA PRO A 605 5.59 5.23 6.74
C PRO A 605 6.62 4.98 7.85
N GLY A 606 7.65 5.82 7.99
CA GLY A 606 8.68 5.75 9.00
C GLY A 606 8.18 5.78 10.45
N GLN A 607 9.11 5.59 11.37
CA GLN A 607 8.84 5.56 12.80
C GLN A 607 9.71 6.55 13.59
N LEU A 608 10.53 7.36 12.92
CA LEU A 608 11.45 8.31 13.54
C LEU A 608 10.70 9.42 14.28
N ILE A 609 9.57 9.88 13.72
CA ILE A 609 8.72 10.94 14.28
C ILE A 609 7.48 10.27 14.86
N ASN A 610 7.40 10.22 16.19
CA ASN A 610 6.32 9.55 16.91
C ASN A 610 6.12 10.18 18.30
N ASP A 611 5.33 9.55 19.18
CA ASP A 611 5.06 10.03 20.54
C ASP A 611 6.29 10.05 21.46
N ALA A 612 7.34 9.30 21.16
CA ALA A 612 8.61 9.36 21.88
C ALA A 612 9.49 10.54 21.43
N THR A 613 9.11 11.23 20.33
CA THR A 613 9.78 12.43 19.81
C THR A 613 8.79 13.61 19.67
N PRO A 614 8.14 14.04 20.75
CA PRO A 614 6.98 14.94 20.70
C PRO A 614 7.27 16.32 20.11
N ALA A 615 8.50 16.83 20.17
CA ALA A 615 8.88 18.10 19.57
C ALA A 615 8.95 17.98 18.02
N TRP A 616 9.41 16.85 17.51
CA TRP A 616 9.39 16.55 16.08
C TRP A 616 7.98 16.29 15.58
N LEU A 617 7.15 15.57 16.38
CA LEU A 617 5.74 15.31 16.05
C LEU A 617 4.96 16.63 15.91
N ASP A 618 5.17 17.56 16.84
CA ASP A 618 4.59 18.90 16.77
C ASP A 618 5.08 19.69 15.55
N SER A 619 6.34 19.54 15.16
CA SER A 619 6.90 20.19 13.96
C SER A 619 6.41 19.55 12.66
N ALA A 620 6.16 18.24 12.68
CA ALA A 620 5.51 17.53 11.57
C ALA A 620 4.08 18.07 11.34
N ARG A 621 3.31 18.28 12.40
CA ARG A 621 1.98 18.91 12.31
C ARG A 621 2.05 20.30 11.67
N VAL A 622 3.05 21.13 12.02
CA VAL A 622 3.26 22.43 11.35
C VAL A 622 3.57 22.25 9.86
N SER A 623 4.41 21.29 9.51
CA SER A 623 4.72 21.00 8.10
C SER A 623 3.51 20.55 7.33
N LEU A 624 2.71 19.64 7.88
CA LEU A 624 1.45 19.20 7.31
C LEU A 624 0.50 20.37 7.09
N ALA A 625 0.23 21.18 8.12
CA ALA A 625 -0.66 22.33 8.03
C ALA A 625 -0.22 23.34 6.95
N ASN A 626 1.06 23.41 6.60
CA ASN A 626 1.56 24.28 5.54
C ASN A 626 1.56 23.60 4.15
N ARG A 627 1.70 22.25 4.07
CA ARG A 627 1.82 21.47 2.81
C ARG A 627 0.47 20.97 2.27
N THR A 628 -0.62 21.23 2.94
CA THR A 628 -1.84 20.47 2.73
C THR A 628 -2.66 20.82 1.53
N ASN A 629 -2.67 22.00 1.15
CA ASN A 629 -4.05 22.48 0.97
C ASN A 629 -4.49 22.57 -0.46
N LYS A 630 -3.79 21.97 -1.40
CA LYS A 630 -4.17 22.20 -2.81
C LYS A 630 -3.92 21.02 -3.72
N THR A 631 -3.63 19.87 -3.16
CA THR A 631 -3.53 18.71 -4.03
C THR A 631 -4.90 18.10 -4.31
N ASN A 632 -5.24 17.99 -5.58
CA ASN A 632 -6.36 17.17 -6.06
C ASN A 632 -5.87 15.82 -6.58
N ILE A 633 -4.61 15.44 -6.24
CA ILE A 633 -4.00 14.20 -6.69
C ILE A 633 -4.36 13.09 -5.73
N GLY A 634 -5.00 12.02 -6.22
CA GLY A 634 -5.54 10.93 -5.40
C GLY A 634 -4.52 10.32 -4.46
N TRP A 635 -3.36 9.88 -4.95
CA TRP A 635 -2.34 9.27 -4.09
C TRP A 635 -1.78 10.23 -3.02
N ALA A 636 -1.69 11.53 -3.34
CA ALA A 636 -1.20 12.50 -2.37
C ALA A 636 -2.24 12.78 -1.26
N ARG A 637 -3.55 12.72 -1.56
CA ARG A 637 -4.61 12.73 -0.55
C ARG A 637 -4.52 11.50 0.33
N ALA A 638 -4.39 10.31 -0.26
CA ALA A 638 -4.25 9.05 0.48
C ALA A 638 -3.05 9.06 1.45
N GLU A 639 -1.89 9.58 1.02
CA GLU A 639 -0.73 9.77 1.90
C GLU A 639 -1.04 10.71 3.08
N ARG A 640 -1.81 11.79 2.85
CA ARG A 640 -2.19 12.75 3.91
C ARG A 640 -3.12 12.13 4.95
N ILE A 641 -4.00 11.20 4.58
CA ILE A 641 -4.84 10.47 5.54
C ILE A 641 -3.94 9.83 6.60
N ALA A 642 -2.94 9.05 6.18
CA ALA A 642 -2.02 8.39 7.08
C ALA A 642 -1.16 9.37 7.91
N MET A 643 -0.65 10.42 7.28
CA MET A 643 0.19 11.41 7.97
C MET A 643 -0.59 12.19 9.03
N TRP A 644 -1.83 12.61 8.76
CA TRP A 644 -2.68 13.28 9.74
C TRP A 644 -3.11 12.33 10.86
N ALA A 645 -3.38 11.06 10.53
CA ALA A 645 -3.64 10.04 11.54
C ALA A 645 -2.43 9.89 12.49
N ARG A 646 -1.20 9.90 11.97
CA ARG A 646 0.04 9.77 12.75
C ARG A 646 0.33 10.96 13.68
N VAL A 647 -0.19 12.13 13.38
CA VAL A 647 -0.16 13.28 14.30
C VAL A 647 -1.43 13.38 15.16
N HIS A 648 -2.22 12.33 15.22
CA HIS A 648 -3.43 12.15 16.03
C HIS A 648 -4.56 13.13 15.70
N ASP A 649 -4.65 13.57 14.45
CA ASP A 649 -5.73 14.44 13.99
C ASP A 649 -6.67 13.64 13.06
N GLY A 650 -7.63 12.97 13.70
CA GLY A 650 -8.56 12.10 12.97
C GLY A 650 -9.54 12.86 12.10
N ASP A 651 -9.92 14.07 12.49
CA ASP A 651 -10.86 14.88 11.71
C ASP A 651 -10.19 15.44 10.44
N GLU A 652 -8.94 15.89 10.53
CA GLU A 652 -8.18 16.28 9.34
C GLU A 652 -7.86 15.06 8.44
N ALA A 653 -7.50 13.91 9.00
CA ALA A 653 -7.34 12.68 8.24
C ALA A 653 -8.61 12.31 7.48
N TYR A 654 -9.75 12.38 8.14
CA TYR A 654 -11.07 12.12 7.54
C TYR A 654 -11.42 13.14 6.45
N SER A 655 -11.08 14.42 6.62
CA SER A 655 -11.33 15.43 5.58
C SER A 655 -10.61 15.10 4.26
N PHE A 656 -9.40 14.50 4.33
CA PHE A 656 -8.70 13.99 3.15
C PHE A 656 -9.33 12.73 2.58
N TYR A 657 -9.85 11.84 3.43
CA TYR A 657 -10.56 10.65 2.99
C TYR A 657 -11.87 10.99 2.29
N GLU A 658 -12.66 11.89 2.88
CA GLU A 658 -13.89 12.42 2.29
C GLU A 658 -13.62 13.09 0.93
N ALA A 659 -12.60 13.96 0.85
CA ALA A 659 -12.20 14.59 -0.39
C ALA A 659 -11.69 13.61 -1.45
N LEU A 660 -11.03 12.52 -1.03
CA LEU A 660 -10.59 11.46 -1.93
C LEU A 660 -11.80 10.71 -2.52
N LEU A 661 -12.76 10.32 -1.68
CA LEU A 661 -13.98 9.63 -2.12
C LEU A 661 -14.81 10.50 -3.05
N GLY A 662 -15.00 11.79 -2.72
CA GLY A 662 -15.83 12.70 -3.49
C GLY A 662 -15.24 13.15 -4.82
N ASP A 663 -13.90 13.27 -4.92
CA ASP A 663 -13.28 13.91 -6.09
C ASP A 663 -12.48 12.95 -6.97
N ASN A 664 -12.02 11.80 -6.43
CA ASN A 664 -11.02 10.97 -7.10
C ASN A 664 -11.45 9.51 -7.32
N TYR A 665 -12.59 9.07 -6.79
CA TYR A 665 -13.10 7.73 -7.11
C TYR A 665 -13.98 7.76 -8.36
N LEU A 666 -13.73 6.81 -9.25
CA LEU A 666 -14.53 6.53 -10.43
C LEU A 666 -15.68 5.58 -10.05
N HIS A 667 -16.69 5.45 -10.91
CA HIS A 667 -17.89 4.67 -10.61
C HIS A 667 -17.66 3.18 -10.33
N ASN A 668 -16.50 2.64 -10.72
CA ASN A 668 -16.06 1.27 -10.38
C ASN A 668 -15.09 1.22 -9.20
N LEU A 669 -14.97 2.30 -8.45
CA LEU A 669 -14.01 2.50 -7.36
C LEU A 669 -12.52 2.51 -7.78
N PHE A 670 -12.18 2.51 -9.04
CA PHE A 670 -10.83 2.88 -9.45
C PHE A 670 -10.54 4.33 -9.05
N ASN A 671 -9.30 4.62 -8.69
CA ASN A 671 -8.93 5.97 -8.34
C ASN A 671 -8.44 6.76 -9.55
N ASP A 672 -8.93 7.97 -9.68
CA ASP A 672 -8.46 8.93 -10.67
C ASP A 672 -7.32 9.78 -10.12
N HIS A 673 -6.33 10.04 -10.97
CA HIS A 673 -5.16 10.83 -10.57
C HIS A 673 -5.50 12.32 -10.29
N ARG A 674 -6.42 12.94 -11.04
CA ARG A 674 -6.66 14.40 -10.97
C ARG A 674 -8.10 14.90 -11.23
N GLY A 675 -9.10 14.05 -11.17
CA GLY A 675 -10.47 14.41 -11.55
C GLY A 675 -10.69 14.39 -13.08
N GLY A 676 -10.34 13.30 -13.74
CA GLY A 676 -10.55 12.96 -15.14
C GLY A 676 -10.02 11.56 -15.41
N PRO A 677 -10.45 10.80 -16.39
CA PRO A 677 -10.28 9.34 -16.48
C PRO A 677 -8.80 8.89 -16.65
N LEU A 678 -7.98 9.22 -15.69
CA LEU A 678 -6.56 8.86 -15.61
C LEU A 678 -6.34 7.91 -14.44
N PHE A 679 -6.69 6.65 -14.62
CA PHE A 679 -6.59 5.62 -13.57
C PHE A 679 -5.18 5.48 -13.01
N GLN A 680 -5.09 5.51 -11.67
CA GLN A 680 -3.87 5.24 -10.92
C GLN A 680 -4.24 4.55 -9.59
N ALA A 681 -3.82 3.29 -9.42
CA ALA A 681 -4.23 2.43 -8.31
C ALA A 681 -3.67 2.83 -6.93
N ASP A 682 -2.64 3.67 -6.89
CA ASP A 682 -1.89 3.98 -5.66
C ASP A 682 -2.78 4.52 -4.55
N ALA A 683 -3.75 5.38 -4.89
CA ALA A 683 -4.63 5.96 -3.89
C ALA A 683 -5.62 4.95 -3.31
N ASN A 684 -6.03 3.94 -4.07
CA ASN A 684 -6.85 2.84 -3.53
C ASN A 684 -6.10 2.12 -2.40
N TYR A 685 -4.85 1.75 -2.63
CA TYR A 685 -4.01 1.10 -1.63
C TYR A 685 -3.69 2.03 -0.45
N GLY A 686 -3.29 3.27 -0.76
CA GLY A 686 -2.93 4.29 0.23
C GLY A 686 -4.09 4.69 1.13
N ALA A 687 -5.31 4.76 0.60
CA ALA A 687 -6.53 5.05 1.37
C ALA A 687 -6.80 3.96 2.41
N THR A 688 -6.71 2.69 1.99
CA THR A 688 -6.84 1.54 2.92
C THR A 688 -5.80 1.60 4.05
N ALA A 689 -4.54 1.88 3.73
CA ALA A 689 -3.50 2.04 4.74
C ALA A 689 -3.76 3.26 5.65
N GLY A 690 -4.20 4.38 5.07
CA GLY A 690 -4.54 5.60 5.80
C GLY A 690 -5.68 5.40 6.80
N VAL A 691 -6.77 4.77 6.37
CA VAL A 691 -7.90 4.39 7.24
C VAL A 691 -7.43 3.42 8.34
N ALA A 692 -6.61 2.44 8.00
CA ALA A 692 -6.04 1.54 9.00
C ALA A 692 -5.20 2.29 10.05
N GLU A 693 -4.43 3.30 9.66
CA GLU A 693 -3.67 4.16 10.60
C GLU A 693 -4.57 5.06 11.47
N MET A 694 -5.75 5.44 10.98
CA MET A 694 -6.75 6.13 11.82
C MET A 694 -7.27 5.20 12.93
N LEU A 695 -7.41 3.92 12.63
CA LEU A 695 -7.98 2.90 13.51
C LEU A 695 -6.94 2.24 14.42
N LEU A 696 -5.71 2.03 13.96
CA LEU A 696 -4.67 1.31 14.70
C LEU A 696 -3.27 1.84 14.36
N GLN A 697 -2.55 2.26 15.39
CA GLN A 697 -1.14 2.65 15.28
C GLN A 697 -0.25 1.73 16.13
N SER A 698 1.03 1.59 15.75
CA SER A 698 1.96 0.71 16.45
C SER A 698 3.43 1.12 16.34
N GLN A 699 3.69 2.45 16.24
CA GLN A 699 5.04 2.98 16.21
C GLN A 699 5.74 2.74 17.57
N ASP A 700 7.06 2.59 17.53
CA ASP A 700 7.87 2.30 18.71
C ASP A 700 7.35 1.09 19.52
N HIS A 701 6.70 0.14 18.79
CA HIS A 701 6.08 -1.07 19.37
C HIS A 701 5.00 -0.77 20.43
N VAL A 702 4.42 0.41 20.45
CA VAL A 702 3.26 0.76 21.29
C VAL A 702 1.99 0.57 20.48
N VAL A 703 1.23 -0.46 20.75
CA VAL A 703 -0.06 -0.72 20.12
C VAL A 703 -1.11 0.27 20.64
N ALA A 704 -1.64 1.10 19.75
CA ALA A 704 -2.55 2.18 20.10
C ALA A 704 -3.81 2.15 19.19
N PRO A 705 -4.87 1.45 19.58
CA PRO A 705 -6.12 1.41 18.84
C PRO A 705 -6.89 2.74 18.96
N LEU A 706 -7.63 3.08 17.90
CA LEU A 706 -8.54 4.24 17.83
C LEU A 706 -7.89 5.59 18.11
N THR A 707 -6.60 5.73 17.78
CA THR A 707 -5.82 6.94 18.10
C THR A 707 -6.27 8.17 17.30
N ALA A 708 -6.75 7.98 16.08
CA ALA A 708 -7.15 9.06 15.17
C ALA A 708 -8.55 8.84 14.58
N ILE A 709 -9.48 8.38 15.42
CA ILE A 709 -10.87 8.19 15.01
C ILE A 709 -11.54 9.55 14.81
N PRO A 710 -12.21 9.81 13.66
CA PRO A 710 -12.87 11.09 13.41
C PRO A 710 -14.20 11.19 14.14
N ALA A 711 -14.66 12.41 14.37
CA ALA A 711 -16.00 12.66 14.92
C ALA A 711 -17.14 12.13 14.00
N ALA A 712 -16.87 11.96 12.71
CA ALA A 712 -17.79 11.36 11.73
C ALA A 712 -18.09 9.88 12.01
N TRP A 713 -17.21 9.17 12.73
CA TRP A 713 -17.38 7.75 13.09
C TRP A 713 -17.64 7.58 14.60
N PRO A 714 -18.81 8.00 15.12
CA PRO A 714 -19.09 7.95 16.54
C PRO A 714 -19.24 6.52 17.09
N GLU A 715 -19.52 5.56 16.23
CA GLU A 715 -19.67 4.14 16.57
C GLU A 715 -19.17 3.27 15.43
N GLY A 716 -18.78 2.04 15.76
CA GLY A 716 -18.31 1.07 14.79
C GLY A 716 -17.47 -0.03 15.43
N SER A 717 -16.95 -0.88 14.57
CA SER A 717 -15.97 -1.92 14.94
C SER A 717 -15.02 -2.18 13.78
N TYR A 718 -13.80 -2.62 14.12
CA TYR A 718 -12.92 -3.27 13.18
C TYR A 718 -12.38 -4.56 13.77
N ARG A 719 -12.02 -5.50 12.90
CA ARG A 719 -11.41 -6.77 13.29
C ARG A 719 -10.14 -6.99 12.49
N GLY A 720 -9.15 -7.62 13.15
CA GLY A 720 -8.03 -8.27 12.51
C GLY A 720 -6.97 -7.37 11.91
N LEU A 721 -6.96 -6.06 12.19
CA LEU A 721 -5.83 -5.21 11.81
C LEU A 721 -4.56 -5.68 12.53
N LEU A 722 -3.43 -5.64 11.85
CA LEU A 722 -2.17 -6.12 12.38
C LEU A 722 -1.32 -4.96 12.88
N ALA A 723 -0.80 -5.09 14.09
CA ALA A 723 0.17 -4.18 14.69
C ALA A 723 1.58 -4.78 14.64
N ARG A 724 2.60 -3.92 14.67
CA ARG A 724 4.00 -4.33 14.85
C ARG A 724 4.16 -5.20 16.09
N GLY A 725 5.05 -6.18 16.03
CA GLY A 725 5.13 -7.21 17.04
C GLY A 725 4.28 -8.44 16.76
N ASN A 726 3.58 -8.47 15.62
CA ASN A 726 2.65 -9.54 15.21
C ASN A 726 1.45 -9.70 16.17
N PHE A 727 0.86 -8.55 16.52
CA PHE A 727 -0.37 -8.48 17.29
C PHE A 727 -1.55 -8.17 16.38
N GLU A 728 -2.52 -9.09 16.31
CA GLU A 728 -3.76 -8.87 15.59
C GLU A 728 -4.76 -8.20 16.53
N VAL A 729 -5.28 -7.06 16.14
CA VAL A 729 -6.06 -6.16 16.99
C VAL A 729 -7.45 -5.99 16.43
N SER A 730 -8.44 -6.02 17.31
CA SER A 730 -9.85 -5.68 17.02
C SER A 730 -10.35 -4.68 18.06
N ALA A 731 -11.24 -3.81 17.64
CA ALA A 731 -11.85 -2.81 18.54
C ALA A 731 -13.32 -2.58 18.19
N GLN A 732 -14.11 -2.33 19.23
CA GLN A 732 -15.46 -1.83 19.12
C GLN A 732 -15.57 -0.52 19.91
N TRP A 733 -16.25 0.46 19.33
CA TRP A 733 -16.42 1.76 19.97
C TRP A 733 -17.84 2.29 19.83
N SER A 734 -18.21 3.16 20.78
CA SER A 734 -19.48 3.89 20.78
C SER A 734 -19.28 5.26 21.42
N GLY A 735 -19.87 6.29 20.82
CA GLY A 735 -19.66 7.68 21.25
C GLY A 735 -18.20 8.14 21.13
N GLY A 736 -17.43 7.57 20.16
CA GLY A 736 -16.00 7.86 19.98
C GLY A 736 -15.08 7.21 21.03
N HIS A 737 -15.58 6.27 21.87
CA HIS A 737 -14.78 5.60 22.90
C HIS A 737 -14.83 4.09 22.75
N ALA A 738 -13.67 3.43 22.94
CA ALA A 738 -13.62 1.98 22.93
C ALA A 738 -14.52 1.39 24.00
N SER A 739 -15.45 0.53 23.61
CA SER A 739 -16.23 -0.32 24.51
C SER A 739 -15.52 -1.65 24.78
N GLN A 740 -14.77 -2.15 23.82
CA GLN A 740 -13.97 -3.37 23.90
C GLN A 740 -12.74 -3.29 22.98
N LEU A 741 -11.62 -3.80 23.47
CA LEU A 741 -10.42 -4.04 22.66
C LEU A 741 -10.05 -5.52 22.76
N GLU A 742 -9.57 -6.09 21.67
CA GLU A 742 -9.05 -7.46 21.61
C GLU A 742 -7.68 -7.46 20.94
N VAL A 743 -6.77 -8.27 21.48
CA VAL A 743 -5.43 -8.47 20.93
C VAL A 743 -5.10 -9.94 20.91
N LEU A 744 -4.95 -10.51 19.71
CA LEU A 744 -4.39 -11.85 19.53
C LEU A 744 -2.88 -11.74 19.37
N SER A 745 -2.13 -12.29 20.31
CA SER A 745 -0.67 -12.34 20.23
C SER A 745 -0.22 -13.52 19.36
N LYS A 746 0.10 -13.29 18.10
CA LYS A 746 0.48 -14.35 17.14
C LYS A 746 1.90 -14.90 17.39
N SER A 747 2.79 -14.10 17.99
CA SER A 747 4.20 -14.48 18.24
C SER A 747 4.59 -14.56 19.70
N GLY A 748 3.75 -14.05 20.64
CA GLY A 748 4.12 -13.89 22.06
C GLY A 748 4.96 -12.63 22.30
N GLY A 749 5.50 -12.49 23.49
CA GLY A 749 6.35 -11.35 23.87
C GLY A 749 5.60 -10.22 24.59
N ASN A 750 6.26 -9.10 24.78
CA ASN A 750 5.67 -7.95 25.45
C ASN A 750 4.73 -7.18 24.52
N LEU A 751 3.51 -6.96 24.96
CA LEU A 751 2.53 -6.07 24.39
C LEU A 751 2.50 -4.79 25.20
N ASP A 752 2.96 -3.69 24.66
CA ASP A 752 2.70 -2.35 25.18
C ASP A 752 1.42 -1.83 24.54
N LEU A 753 0.35 -1.75 25.32
CA LEU A 753 -0.97 -1.35 24.85
C LEU A 753 -1.32 0.01 25.45
N ARG A 754 -1.65 0.98 24.60
CA ARG A 754 -2.00 2.34 25.00
C ARG A 754 -3.42 2.68 24.57
N TYR A 755 -4.22 3.10 25.55
CA TYR A 755 -5.54 3.67 25.32
C TYR A 755 -5.91 4.54 26.54
N PRO A 756 -6.66 5.64 26.39
CA PRO A 756 -7.04 6.48 27.52
C PRO A 756 -7.71 5.69 28.68
N ASN A 757 -7.22 5.85 29.89
CA ASN A 757 -7.67 5.17 31.13
C ASN A 757 -7.52 3.63 31.14
N ILE A 758 -6.77 3.04 30.25
CA ILE A 758 -6.61 1.57 30.14
C ILE A 758 -6.10 0.93 31.45
N THR A 759 -5.37 1.66 32.26
CA THR A 759 -4.85 1.17 33.55
C THR A 759 -5.95 0.89 34.57
N GLN A 760 -7.17 1.38 34.33
CA GLN A 760 -8.36 1.18 35.16
C GLN A 760 -9.31 0.14 34.58
N SER A 761 -8.99 -0.43 33.43
CA SER A 761 -9.80 -1.40 32.69
C SER A 761 -9.66 -2.80 33.26
N VAL A 762 -10.55 -3.69 32.85
CA VAL A 762 -10.46 -5.11 33.13
C VAL A 762 -9.79 -5.82 31.96
N ILE A 763 -8.66 -6.48 32.20
CA ILE A 763 -7.94 -7.25 31.18
C ILE A 763 -8.00 -8.74 31.52
N LYS A 764 -8.50 -9.55 30.58
CA LYS A 764 -8.62 -11.01 30.69
C LYS A 764 -8.13 -11.69 29.43
N THR A 765 -7.79 -12.97 29.54
CA THR A 765 -7.68 -13.82 28.34
C THR A 765 -9.05 -14.06 27.73
N ALA A 766 -9.15 -14.50 26.49
CA ALA A 766 -10.41 -14.89 25.84
C ALA A 766 -11.14 -16.01 26.61
N SER A 767 -10.42 -16.83 27.38
CA SER A 767 -11.01 -17.84 28.30
C SER A 767 -11.51 -17.27 29.63
N GLY A 768 -11.46 -15.92 29.81
CA GLY A 768 -11.97 -15.22 30.99
C GLY A 768 -11.00 -15.15 32.18
N GLN A 769 -9.76 -15.61 32.08
CA GLN A 769 -8.77 -15.55 33.15
C GLN A 769 -8.21 -14.13 33.29
N PRO A 770 -8.12 -13.58 34.52
CA PRO A 770 -7.49 -12.28 34.75
C PRO A 770 -6.03 -12.28 34.31
N VAL A 771 -5.60 -11.18 33.68
CA VAL A 771 -4.23 -11.00 33.22
C VAL A 771 -3.52 -9.94 34.05
N ALA A 772 -2.32 -10.29 34.53
CA ALA A 772 -1.46 -9.33 35.20
C ALA A 772 -0.79 -8.40 34.18
N PHE A 773 -0.70 -7.12 34.48
CA PHE A 773 -0.04 -6.13 33.65
C PHE A 773 0.73 -5.11 34.49
N VAL A 774 1.68 -4.44 33.84
CA VAL A 774 2.49 -3.37 34.46
C VAL A 774 2.05 -2.04 33.90
N HIS A 775 1.82 -1.05 34.78
CA HIS A 775 1.54 0.32 34.37
C HIS A 775 2.79 0.98 33.79
N LYS A 776 2.66 1.59 32.61
CA LYS A 776 3.71 2.38 31.93
C LYS A 776 3.37 3.87 31.91
N GLY A 777 2.36 4.29 32.63
CA GLY A 777 1.79 5.62 32.68
C GLY A 777 0.31 5.53 33.05
N SER A 778 -0.46 6.61 32.85
CA SER A 778 -1.91 6.62 33.08
C SER A 778 -2.68 5.84 32.01
N ASP A 779 -2.18 5.86 30.79
CA ASP A 779 -2.88 5.41 29.59
C ASP A 779 -2.15 4.28 28.84
N GLN A 780 -1.16 3.64 29.48
CA GLN A 780 -0.41 2.56 28.87
C GLN A 780 -0.14 1.43 29.87
N VAL A 781 -0.31 0.21 29.40
CA VAL A 781 0.00 -1.03 30.15
C VAL A 781 0.94 -1.92 29.34
N ARG A 782 1.79 -2.67 30.06
CA ARG A 782 2.58 -3.76 29.46
C ARG A 782 2.03 -5.10 29.92
N ILE A 783 1.77 -5.98 28.98
CA ILE A 783 1.31 -7.35 29.16
C ILE A 783 2.37 -8.28 28.60
N GLU A 784 2.82 -9.25 29.40
CA GLU A 784 3.63 -10.36 28.90
C GLU A 784 2.70 -11.39 28.25
N THR A 785 2.75 -11.50 26.92
CA THR A 785 1.80 -12.31 26.17
C THR A 785 2.33 -13.68 25.81
N VAL A 786 1.42 -14.62 25.61
CA VAL A 786 1.71 -15.99 25.18
C VAL A 786 1.30 -16.14 23.71
N LYS A 787 2.17 -16.77 22.91
CA LYS A 787 1.88 -17.05 21.50
C LYS A 787 0.56 -17.79 21.32
N GLY A 788 -0.30 -17.27 20.41
CA GLY A 788 -1.60 -17.83 20.09
C GLY A 788 -2.71 -17.49 21.08
N GLN A 789 -2.43 -16.66 22.10
CA GLN A 789 -3.43 -16.28 23.10
C GLN A 789 -4.05 -14.93 22.78
N ALA A 790 -5.37 -14.83 22.88
CA ALA A 790 -6.12 -13.59 22.77
C ALA A 790 -6.39 -12.97 24.15
N TYR A 791 -6.32 -11.64 24.20
CA TYR A 791 -6.53 -10.79 25.35
C TYR A 791 -7.69 -9.83 25.08
N VAL A 792 -8.57 -9.67 26.04
CA VAL A 792 -9.77 -8.83 25.93
C VAL A 792 -9.73 -7.76 27.01
N VAL A 793 -9.91 -6.51 26.61
CA VAL A 793 -10.00 -5.34 27.50
C VAL A 793 -11.43 -4.83 27.49
N THR A 794 -12.04 -4.78 28.68
CA THR A 794 -13.42 -4.29 28.88
C THR A 794 -13.46 -3.30 30.03
N ASP A 795 -14.65 -2.75 30.28
CA ASP A 795 -14.88 -1.79 31.37
C ASP A 795 -13.90 -0.60 31.29
N ILE A 796 -13.65 -0.12 30.07
CA ILE A 796 -12.73 0.99 29.81
C ILE A 796 -13.42 2.28 30.21
N PRO A 797 -12.93 3.01 31.24
CA PRO A 797 -13.59 4.23 31.67
C PRO A 797 -13.46 5.33 30.61
N THR A 798 -14.57 6.02 30.35
CA THR A 798 -14.56 7.17 29.43
C THR A 798 -13.59 8.25 29.89
N CYS A 799 -12.86 8.81 28.93
CA CYS A 799 -11.94 9.92 29.18
C CYS A 799 -12.61 11.25 28.81
N ILE A 800 -12.64 12.18 29.75
CA ILE A 800 -12.96 13.56 29.42
C ILE A 800 -11.67 14.22 28.95
N PRO A 801 -11.54 14.66 27.68
CA PRO A 801 -10.33 15.29 27.19
C PRO A 801 -9.98 16.54 27.98
N VAL A 802 -8.70 16.77 28.19
CA VAL A 802 -8.21 18.06 28.68
C VAL A 802 -8.04 18.99 27.48
N ILE A 803 -8.80 20.07 27.44
CA ILE A 803 -8.73 21.03 26.33
C ILE A 803 -7.39 21.75 26.39
N ALA A 804 -6.65 21.72 25.28
CA ALA A 804 -5.37 22.42 25.18
C ALA A 804 -5.52 23.94 25.27
N PRO A 805 -4.55 24.65 25.87
CA PRO A 805 -4.51 26.12 25.81
C PRO A 805 -4.19 26.55 24.37
N THR A 806 -4.48 27.83 24.06
CA THR A 806 -4.28 28.40 22.73
C THR A 806 -3.54 29.75 22.80
N ASN A 807 -3.12 30.27 21.65
CA ASN A 807 -2.57 31.63 21.50
C ASN A 807 -1.38 31.93 22.41
N LEU A 808 -0.40 31.00 22.55
CA LEU A 808 0.83 31.30 23.28
C LEU A 808 1.59 32.42 22.57
N LYS A 809 1.92 33.48 23.32
CA LYS A 809 2.70 34.62 22.87
C LYS A 809 3.97 34.72 23.69
N ILE A 810 5.06 35.11 23.02
CA ILE A 810 6.34 35.43 23.63
C ILE A 810 6.57 36.93 23.46
N SER A 811 6.90 37.65 24.53
CA SER A 811 7.43 38.99 24.48
C SER A 811 8.80 39.04 25.18
N GLU A 812 9.77 39.67 24.57
CA GLU A 812 11.17 39.71 25.01
C GLU A 812 11.62 41.16 25.14
N GLU A 813 12.31 41.51 26.25
CA GLU A 813 13.08 42.73 26.35
C GLU A 813 14.50 42.49 25.84
N THR A 814 14.90 43.25 24.83
CA THR A 814 16.21 43.11 24.19
C THR A 814 17.35 43.13 25.20
N GLY A 815 18.23 42.12 25.19
CA GLY A 815 19.40 42.03 26.05
C GLY A 815 19.15 41.43 27.43
N THR A 816 17.92 40.99 27.74
CA THR A 816 17.61 40.31 29.01
C THR A 816 17.75 38.78 28.85
N SER A 817 17.93 38.06 29.96
CA SER A 817 17.84 36.56 29.98
C SER A 817 16.42 36.15 30.41
N GLN A 818 15.40 36.90 30.01
CA GLN A 818 14.04 36.74 30.47
C GLN A 818 13.06 36.97 29.31
N ILE A 819 12.02 36.13 29.25
CA ILE A 819 10.89 36.29 28.34
C ILE A 819 9.59 36.26 29.12
N GLN A 820 8.59 36.99 28.65
CA GLN A 820 7.22 36.97 29.14
C GLN A 820 6.41 36.05 28.20
N LEU A 821 5.70 35.10 28.80
CA LEU A 821 4.81 34.18 28.12
C LEU A 821 3.38 34.49 28.51
N SER A 822 2.45 34.46 27.57
CA SER A 822 1.02 34.60 27.84
C SER A 822 0.22 33.74 26.86
N TRP A 823 -0.89 33.17 27.33
CA TRP A 823 -1.74 32.25 26.53
C TRP A 823 -3.21 32.39 26.86
N THR A 824 -4.05 31.86 25.98
CA THR A 824 -5.49 31.72 26.26
C THR A 824 -5.69 30.43 27.05
N GLY A 825 -6.27 30.57 28.25
CA GLY A 825 -6.49 29.43 29.14
C GLY A 825 -7.56 28.46 28.68
N SER A 826 -7.49 27.23 29.19
CA SER A 826 -8.44 26.16 28.93
C SER A 826 -9.57 26.16 29.99
N LYS A 827 -10.80 25.85 29.56
CA LYS A 827 -12.00 25.89 30.45
C LYS A 827 -11.97 24.85 31.57
N ASN A 828 -11.33 23.73 31.39
CA ASN A 828 -11.27 22.63 32.35
C ASN A 828 -9.89 22.43 32.97
N ALA A 829 -8.97 23.37 32.79
CA ALA A 829 -7.66 23.37 33.42
C ALA A 829 -7.72 23.91 34.85
N THR A 830 -6.98 23.30 35.74
CA THR A 830 -6.66 23.80 37.09
C THR A 830 -5.28 24.39 37.18
N SER A 831 -4.39 23.98 36.33
CA SER A 831 -3.03 24.52 36.19
C SER A 831 -2.49 24.28 34.79
N TYR A 832 -1.27 24.80 34.55
CA TYR A 832 -0.54 24.66 33.29
C TYR A 832 0.87 24.16 33.54
N LYS A 833 1.44 23.50 32.53
CA LYS A 833 2.87 23.17 32.46
C LYS A 833 3.48 23.87 31.26
N LEU A 834 4.72 24.27 31.42
CA LEU A 834 5.52 24.87 30.36
C LEU A 834 6.73 24.00 30.05
N TYR A 835 6.98 23.86 28.78
CA TYR A 835 8.05 23.05 28.21
C TYR A 835 8.87 23.86 27.23
N ARG A 836 10.10 23.43 26.99
CA ARG A 836 10.95 23.96 25.93
C ARG A 836 11.60 22.86 25.12
N ALA A 837 11.82 23.10 23.83
CA ALA A 837 12.73 22.34 22.99
C ALA A 837 13.74 23.28 22.36
N VAL A 838 15.03 22.95 22.42
CA VAL A 838 16.13 23.75 21.94
C VAL A 838 16.63 23.26 20.59
N GLY A 839 16.67 24.12 19.59
CA GLY A 839 17.14 23.79 18.25
C GLY A 839 16.33 22.63 17.63
N ASN A 840 17.00 21.53 17.29
CA ASN A 840 16.40 20.34 16.67
C ASN A 840 16.09 19.22 17.68
N ALA A 841 16.01 19.51 18.98
CA ALA A 841 15.75 18.49 19.99
C ALA A 841 14.44 17.73 19.73
N PRO A 842 14.43 16.38 19.84
CA PRO A 842 13.23 15.58 19.64
C PRO A 842 12.20 15.74 20.77
N ASP A 843 12.70 16.06 21.97
CA ASP A 843 11.92 16.08 23.22
C ASP A 843 11.75 17.49 23.77
N TYR A 844 10.71 17.62 24.59
CA TYR A 844 10.49 18.80 25.40
C TYR A 844 11.03 18.62 26.82
N GLU A 845 11.76 19.62 27.31
CA GLU A 845 12.17 19.75 28.71
C GLU A 845 11.09 20.52 29.48
N LEU A 846 10.62 19.96 30.60
CA LEU A 846 9.71 20.68 31.51
C LEU A 846 10.46 21.82 32.20
N ILE A 847 9.99 23.06 32.03
CA ILE A 847 10.59 24.24 32.63
C ILE A 847 9.80 24.84 33.78
N ALA A 848 8.49 24.59 33.84
CA ALA A 848 7.64 25.01 34.95
C ALA A 848 6.37 24.16 34.99
N ALA A 849 5.84 23.92 36.20
CA ALA A 849 4.60 23.20 36.46
C ALA A 849 3.72 23.98 37.48
N ASP A 850 2.49 23.49 37.64
CA ASP A 850 1.53 24.02 38.63
C ASP A 850 1.23 25.54 38.49
N ILE A 851 1.34 26.06 37.27
CA ILE A 851 1.05 27.44 36.95
C ILE A 851 -0.44 27.65 36.92
N THR A 852 -1.00 28.44 37.78
CA THR A 852 -2.44 28.75 37.84
C THR A 852 -2.86 30.00 37.07
N ALA A 853 -1.92 30.83 36.69
CA ALA A 853 -2.11 32.01 35.83
C ALA A 853 -2.01 31.62 34.34
N THR A 854 -2.44 32.50 33.46
CA THR A 854 -2.32 32.36 32.00
C THR A 854 -1.18 33.17 31.43
N ASP A 855 -0.20 33.48 32.29
CA ASP A 855 1.05 34.17 32.00
C ASP A 855 2.18 33.62 32.88
N PHE A 856 3.41 33.74 32.40
CA PHE A 856 4.58 33.27 33.13
C PHE A 856 5.85 34.01 32.65
N THR A 857 6.72 34.34 33.61
CA THR A 857 8.03 34.88 33.31
C THR A 857 9.06 33.76 33.32
N TYR A 858 9.63 33.43 32.16
CA TYR A 858 10.69 32.46 32.05
C TYR A 858 12.05 33.14 32.00
N GLN A 859 12.96 32.70 32.84
CA GLN A 859 14.32 33.22 32.93
C GLN A 859 15.35 32.10 32.77
N SER A 860 16.29 32.24 31.83
CA SER A 860 17.34 31.26 31.58
C SER A 860 18.57 31.94 30.94
N PRO A 861 19.80 31.53 31.30
CA PRO A 861 20.99 31.95 30.58
C PRO A 861 20.97 31.52 29.09
N ASP A 862 20.35 30.41 28.78
CA ASP A 862 20.26 29.85 27.43
C ASP A 862 19.58 30.81 26.45
N LEU A 863 18.71 31.70 26.93
CA LEU A 863 18.05 32.73 26.12
C LEU A 863 19.03 33.69 25.39
N LYS A 864 20.31 33.73 25.82
CA LYS A 864 21.39 34.50 25.17
C LYS A 864 22.28 33.68 24.24
N GLN A 865 22.13 32.37 24.23
CA GLN A 865 23.07 31.45 23.58
C GLN A 865 22.41 30.57 22.52
N VAL A 866 21.11 30.43 22.58
CA VAL A 866 20.34 29.49 21.72
C VAL A 866 19.65 30.28 20.60
N ASP A 867 20.02 29.97 19.36
CA ASP A 867 19.48 30.61 18.17
C ASP A 867 17.95 30.42 18.03
N GLN A 868 17.44 29.24 18.40
CA GLN A 868 16.03 28.92 18.30
C GLN A 868 15.56 28.06 19.48
N MET A 869 14.42 28.42 20.04
CA MET A 869 13.78 27.67 21.12
C MET A 869 12.27 27.62 20.89
N THR A 870 11.69 26.42 20.92
CA THR A 870 10.24 26.24 20.91
C THR A 870 9.73 26.17 22.36
N ILE A 871 8.75 26.99 22.71
CA ILE A 871 8.03 26.93 23.98
C ILE A 871 6.67 26.32 23.73
N LYS A 872 6.25 25.39 24.62
CA LYS A 872 4.94 24.76 24.62
C LYS A 872 4.28 24.91 25.97
N VAL A 873 3.00 25.25 26.00
CA VAL A 873 2.17 25.24 27.21
C VAL A 873 1.07 24.22 27.08
N THR A 874 0.86 23.39 28.08
CA THR A 874 -0.21 22.42 28.20
C THR A 874 -1.11 22.75 29.37
N ALA A 875 -2.35 22.27 29.35
CA ALA A 875 -3.30 22.39 30.45
C ALA A 875 -3.28 21.13 31.31
N VAL A 876 -3.47 21.30 32.63
CA VAL A 876 -3.56 20.18 33.58
C VAL A 876 -4.90 20.31 34.33
N ARG A 877 -5.64 19.20 34.40
CA ARG A 877 -6.91 19.09 35.08
C ARG A 877 -6.68 18.70 36.55
N ALA A 878 -7.75 18.86 37.41
CA ALA A 878 -7.67 18.55 38.83
C ALA A 878 -7.32 17.12 39.20
N ASP A 879 -7.53 16.17 38.29
CA ASP A 879 -7.12 14.76 38.44
C ASP A 879 -5.65 14.49 38.00
N GLY A 880 -4.92 15.55 37.64
CA GLY A 880 -3.53 15.46 37.20
C GLY A 880 -3.35 15.13 35.72
N ARG A 881 -4.44 14.92 34.96
CA ARG A 881 -4.35 14.66 33.52
C ARG A 881 -3.94 15.94 32.78
N GLU A 882 -3.03 15.78 31.87
CA GLU A 882 -2.52 16.82 30.98
C GLU A 882 -3.18 16.76 29.60
N SER A 883 -3.29 17.89 28.90
CA SER A 883 -3.77 17.92 27.53
C SER A 883 -2.78 17.26 26.56
N ASP A 884 -3.28 16.48 25.61
CA ASP A 884 -2.46 15.83 24.59
C ASP A 884 -1.78 16.86 23.66
N GLY A 885 -2.41 17.99 23.41
CA GLY A 885 -1.88 19.13 22.68
C GLY A 885 -1.56 20.32 23.57
N GLY A 886 -0.87 21.31 23.01
CA GLY A 886 -0.56 22.57 23.70
C GLY A 886 -0.35 23.71 22.72
N ALA A 887 -0.51 24.96 23.23
CA ALA A 887 -0.13 26.14 22.47
C ALA A 887 1.39 26.23 22.38
N ARG A 888 1.90 26.62 21.21
CA ARG A 888 3.34 26.72 20.95
C ARG A 888 3.70 28.08 20.40
N ALA A 889 4.91 28.53 20.71
CA ALA A 889 5.52 29.70 20.10
C ALA A 889 7.03 29.47 19.95
N ILE A 890 7.61 30.05 18.92
CA ILE A 890 9.06 29.97 18.66
C ILE A 890 9.70 31.29 19.02
N ARG A 891 10.73 31.19 19.82
CA ARG A 891 11.65 32.29 20.12
C ARG A 891 12.88 32.11 19.24
N LEU A 892 13.27 33.18 18.55
CA LEU A 892 14.53 33.30 17.81
C LEU A 892 15.46 34.27 18.52
N LEU A 893 16.77 33.98 18.55
CA LEU A 893 17.75 34.92 19.04
C LEU A 893 17.77 36.16 18.11
N GLN A 894 17.60 37.35 18.70
CA GLN A 894 17.58 38.61 17.96
C GLN A 894 19.00 39.14 17.72
#